data_b6c2f062d0cea10787feae4b983b0432
#
_entry.id   b6c2f062d0cea10787feae4b983b0432
#
_cell.length_a   1.000
_cell.length_b   1.000
_cell.length_c   1.000
_cell.angle_alpha   90.00
_cell.angle_beta   90.00
_cell.angle_gamma   90.00
#
_symmetry.space_group_name_H-M   'P 1'
#
loop_
_entity.id
_entity.type
_entity.pdbx_description
1 polymer ?
#
loop_
_entity_poly.entity_id
_entity_poly.type
_entity_poly.pdbx_seq_one_letter_code
_entity_poly.pdbx_strand_id
1 'polypeptide(L)'
;MERTASLLSFSSRSSSDASTNRNDPLLPYAESLLEKKAARGQSVFGRGLYRRILIWTVISMIIVSFALFKTGDGIVADAGSRFAQPSTTPSTGKAAPAQPTIIGNEDGGPVLVIVDKEAKEKEAKEKEAKEKGDAKPEEKTESSQDKKPADEEKKTEEGGNKDSDKTTEQDKGKDGQQKQVPVDDKDELSAEEDAEAQKKWDEDLKKMPWLKFPPLNGYFHGLKALVAKSDHTPEYPNPAHQAPLGEPPLNQDVPTPKLYNPYSSDSTAEVCYLDKNNTIPAPSLYAYEGVPQYMPDPSIGSHSIFGIRDDVCFDRFGRYGPYGLGYKLVDGGSDVGIDTESSGSEVVWEKTGQINYGEIDWADVQDRCATANKHRFAEPDPETDKLKLVEGKKGRIAVVIRLYTGFPWTQLVVLNFRAMINELALKSGGEYHVHFLLHVKDNNLPIWSDDVSVQQLLDSNVPPEFHGLVTLWSEAQMELFYPGKFEDPISKPPINNPAMRGVHGVFRSAHLPLQVFALQHPEYEHFWNWEMDMRYLGNWYELFDRLGSWADKQPRKLLWERNERYYIPVHHGTWNNFTAAVEQYTKDSGKPGVFGPVKFDEGKQLRFEQQGESSMPDSCVDDPEDPECGVGEAADLITLNPIFDVHGSAWVFANDATAYGKTPPRRCAIITASRLSRRLLLAMHEEVWRHHHTMFSEMFPPSVAFHHGFKAVYAPHPVYLDRAWDPLGSAVDKVFNGGRDHSTSAVGSPFDLRNEHNHKGATWYFNSEFAGLLWRRWLGYAQRDTRGKDGHRKGGGKILGGKRAEESDESSGRMCLRSFLVHPIKFEAPDEKK
;
A
#
# COMPACT_ATOMS: atom_id res chain seq x y z
N MET A 1 28.11 20.43 -43.39
CA MET A 1 28.93 19.19 -43.34
C MET A 1 28.15 18.18 -42.56
N GLU A 2 27.69 17.20 -43.30
CA GLU A 2 26.84 16.07 -42.87
C GLU A 2 27.55 15.16 -41.86
N ARG A 3 26.81 14.59 -40.94
CA ARG A 3 27.05 13.22 -40.43
C ARG A 3 25.72 12.58 -39.99
N THR A 4 25.23 11.87 -40.93
CA THR A 4 24.58 10.53 -40.96
C THR A 4 24.05 9.96 -39.65
N ALA A 5 22.72 9.78 -39.63
CA ALA A 5 21.97 8.88 -38.79
C ALA A 5 22.33 7.41 -39.07
N SER A 6 22.59 6.63 -38.01
CA SER A 6 22.68 5.19 -38.09
C SER A 6 21.42 4.60 -37.45
N LEU A 7 20.57 4.06 -38.28
CA LEU A 7 19.45 3.22 -37.96
C LEU A 7 19.96 1.82 -37.55
N LEU A 8 19.78 1.41 -36.36
CA LEU A 8 19.92 0.01 -35.96
C LEU A 8 18.56 -0.69 -36.00
N SER A 9 18.43 -1.53 -37.00
CA SER A 9 17.36 -2.50 -37.17
C SER A 9 17.50 -3.62 -36.15
N PHE A 10 16.48 -3.82 -35.30
CA PHE A 10 16.36 -5.01 -34.48
C PHE A 10 15.68 -6.13 -35.27
N SER A 11 16.45 -7.16 -35.59
CA SER A 11 15.94 -8.41 -36.14
C SER A 11 15.30 -9.24 -35.01
N SER A 12 14.07 -9.68 -35.22
CA SER A 12 13.36 -10.63 -34.40
C SER A 12 14.07 -12.00 -34.42
N ARG A 13 14.58 -12.45 -33.29
CA ARG A 13 14.83 -13.86 -33.03
C ARG A 13 13.87 -14.32 -31.94
N SER A 14 12.97 -15.23 -32.35
CA SER A 14 12.19 -16.06 -31.45
C SER A 14 13.10 -17.01 -30.67
N SER A 15 13.17 -16.87 -29.39
CA SER A 15 13.59 -17.94 -28.50
C SER A 15 12.51 -18.13 -27.45
N SER A 16 11.88 -19.28 -27.52
CA SER A 16 11.10 -19.90 -26.47
C SER A 16 12.04 -20.21 -25.32
N ASP A 17 11.94 -19.49 -24.23
CA ASP A 17 12.24 -19.81 -22.86
C ASP A 17 12.45 -18.48 -22.11
N ALA A 18 11.32 -17.82 -21.87
CA ALA A 18 11.32 -16.74 -20.88
C ALA A 18 10.61 -17.26 -19.62
N SER A 19 11.38 -17.72 -18.65
CA SER A 19 10.93 -17.70 -17.28
C SER A 19 10.72 -16.22 -16.92
N THR A 20 9.51 -15.76 -17.11
CA THR A 20 9.12 -14.41 -16.74
C THR A 20 9.29 -14.25 -15.25
N ASN A 21 10.17 -13.38 -14.89
CA ASN A 21 10.37 -12.91 -13.54
C ASN A 21 9.11 -12.16 -13.10
N ARG A 22 8.20 -12.84 -12.39
CA ARG A 22 6.84 -12.43 -12.09
C ARG A 22 6.72 -11.46 -10.91
N ASN A 23 7.73 -10.70 -10.61
CA ASN A 23 7.78 -9.84 -9.43
C ASN A 23 7.66 -8.34 -9.75
N ASP A 24 6.92 -7.96 -10.78
CA ASP A 24 6.58 -6.56 -10.99
C ASP A 24 5.35 -6.20 -10.13
N PRO A 25 5.49 -5.41 -9.07
CA PRO A 25 4.41 -5.06 -8.15
C PRO A 25 3.33 -4.19 -8.79
N LEU A 26 3.60 -3.63 -9.95
CA LEU A 26 2.62 -2.86 -10.71
C LEU A 26 1.72 -3.74 -11.59
N LEU A 27 1.94 -5.06 -11.64
CA LEU A 27 1.30 -5.93 -12.63
C LEU A 27 0.54 -7.18 -12.13
N PRO A 28 -0.15 -7.23 -11.00
CA PRO A 28 -1.02 -8.38 -10.71
C PRO A 28 -2.22 -8.49 -11.67
N TYR A 29 -2.50 -7.43 -12.42
CA TYR A 29 -3.69 -7.35 -13.30
C TYR A 29 -3.45 -7.82 -14.75
N ALA A 30 -2.22 -7.88 -15.22
CA ALA A 30 -1.92 -8.21 -16.60
C ALA A 30 -2.08 -9.71 -16.92
N GLU A 31 -1.85 -10.59 -15.97
CA GLU A 31 -1.86 -12.04 -16.19
C GLU A 31 -3.25 -12.62 -16.45
N SER A 32 -4.29 -12.14 -15.75
CA SER A 32 -5.66 -12.68 -15.93
C SER A 32 -6.29 -12.37 -17.30
N LEU A 33 -5.73 -11.41 -18.03
CA LEU A 33 -6.21 -11.03 -19.36
C LEU A 33 -5.51 -11.77 -20.51
N LEU A 34 -4.29 -12.27 -20.29
CA LEU A 34 -3.57 -13.06 -21.29
C LEU A 34 -4.12 -14.48 -21.40
N GLU A 35 -4.52 -15.09 -20.29
CA GLU A 35 -5.13 -16.43 -20.31
C GLU A 35 -6.51 -16.45 -21.01
N LYS A 36 -7.30 -15.39 -20.90
CA LYS A 36 -8.59 -15.29 -21.61
C LYS A 36 -8.48 -15.06 -23.12
N LYS A 37 -7.32 -14.61 -23.62
CA LYS A 37 -7.09 -14.47 -25.07
C LYS A 37 -6.62 -15.75 -25.74
N ALA A 38 -5.97 -16.65 -25.04
CA ALA A 38 -5.52 -17.93 -25.60
C ALA A 38 -6.67 -18.93 -25.84
N ALA A 39 -7.79 -18.79 -25.15
CA ALA A 39 -8.95 -19.69 -25.30
C ALA A 39 -9.95 -19.32 -26.42
N ARG A 40 -9.71 -18.27 -27.22
CA ARG A 40 -10.60 -17.82 -28.30
C ARG A 40 -10.00 -17.87 -29.70
N GLY A 41 -9.12 -18.80 -29.92
CA GLY A 41 -8.63 -19.10 -31.27
C GLY A 41 -9.39 -20.27 -31.91
N GLN A 42 -10.57 -20.05 -32.44
CA GLN A 42 -11.13 -20.77 -33.61
C GLN A 42 -12.60 -20.38 -33.87
N SER A 43 -12.86 -19.50 -34.81
CA SER A 43 -13.88 -19.62 -35.82
C SER A 43 -13.93 -18.36 -36.70
N VAL A 44 -13.28 -18.47 -37.83
CA VAL A 44 -13.45 -17.53 -38.94
C VAL A 44 -14.53 -18.15 -39.86
N PHE A 45 -15.79 -17.82 -39.58
CA PHE A 45 -16.90 -17.82 -40.53
C PHE A 45 -18.14 -17.22 -39.85
N GLY A 46 -18.51 -15.99 -40.18
CA GLY A 46 -19.78 -15.42 -39.73
C GLY A 46 -19.82 -13.88 -39.57
N ARG A 47 -18.72 -13.16 -39.77
CA ARG A 47 -18.69 -11.70 -39.54
C ARG A 47 -19.40 -10.82 -40.57
N GLY A 48 -19.80 -11.39 -41.72
CA GLY A 48 -20.50 -10.62 -42.74
C GLY A 48 -22.01 -10.48 -42.53
N LEU A 49 -22.64 -11.46 -41.92
CA LEU A 49 -24.12 -11.51 -41.77
C LEU A 49 -24.55 -10.64 -40.54
N TYR A 50 -23.83 -10.70 -39.45
CA TYR A 50 -24.14 -9.94 -38.25
C TYR A 50 -24.02 -8.42 -38.47
N ARG A 51 -23.02 -7.96 -39.21
CA ARG A 51 -22.83 -6.55 -39.56
C ARG A 51 -23.96 -6.01 -40.45
N ARG A 52 -24.51 -6.81 -41.32
CA ARG A 52 -25.67 -6.42 -42.17
C ARG A 52 -26.95 -6.34 -41.35
N ILE A 53 -27.17 -7.27 -40.42
CA ILE A 53 -28.36 -7.28 -39.56
C ILE A 53 -28.32 -6.09 -38.63
N LEU A 54 -27.17 -5.78 -38.03
CA LEU A 54 -27.01 -4.61 -37.12
C LEU A 54 -27.24 -3.27 -37.84
N ILE A 55 -26.80 -3.13 -39.09
CA ILE A 55 -27.03 -1.92 -39.88
C ILE A 55 -28.51 -1.78 -40.23
N TRP A 56 -29.21 -2.85 -40.58
CA TRP A 56 -30.64 -2.78 -40.86
C TRP A 56 -31.52 -2.54 -39.65
N THR A 57 -31.13 -3.03 -38.47
CA THR A 57 -31.83 -2.71 -37.20
C THR A 57 -31.64 -1.25 -36.79
N VAL A 58 -30.46 -0.69 -36.95
CA VAL A 58 -30.22 0.74 -36.65
C VAL A 58 -30.96 1.64 -37.62
N ILE A 59 -31.00 1.32 -38.92
CA ILE A 59 -31.76 2.08 -39.91
C ILE A 59 -33.27 1.99 -39.62
N SER A 60 -33.77 0.84 -39.22
CA SER A 60 -35.18 0.62 -38.86
C SER A 60 -35.56 1.46 -37.61
N MET A 61 -34.70 1.52 -36.58
CA MET A 61 -34.95 2.37 -35.42
C MET A 61 -34.95 3.87 -35.74
N ILE A 62 -34.08 4.31 -36.64
CA ILE A 62 -34.06 5.72 -37.07
C ILE A 62 -35.33 6.07 -37.86
N ILE A 63 -35.83 5.19 -38.71
CA ILE A 63 -37.07 5.40 -39.46
C ILE A 63 -38.28 5.42 -38.54
N VAL A 64 -38.35 4.56 -37.52
CA VAL A 64 -39.41 4.56 -36.52
C VAL A 64 -39.36 5.83 -35.63
N SER A 65 -38.17 6.27 -35.25
CA SER A 65 -38.02 7.56 -34.49
C SER A 65 -38.46 8.77 -35.31
N PHE A 66 -38.17 8.82 -36.61
CA PHE A 66 -38.62 9.89 -37.51
C PHE A 66 -40.13 9.86 -37.76
N ALA A 67 -40.75 8.66 -37.78
CA ALA A 67 -42.21 8.52 -37.92
C ALA A 67 -42.97 8.98 -36.67
N LEU A 68 -42.41 8.77 -35.48
CA LEU A 68 -42.95 9.22 -34.18
C LEU A 68 -42.79 10.73 -33.93
N PHE A 69 -41.80 11.36 -34.57
CA PHE A 69 -41.60 12.83 -34.47
C PHE A 69 -42.53 13.63 -35.39
N LYS A 70 -43.25 12.99 -36.35
CA LYS A 70 -44.13 13.69 -37.30
C LYS A 70 -45.62 13.73 -36.91
N THR A 71 -45.99 13.20 -35.73
CA THR A 71 -47.40 13.16 -35.27
C THR A 71 -47.66 13.78 -33.92
N GLY A 72 -47.04 14.90 -33.60
CA GLY A 72 -47.21 15.53 -32.28
C GLY A 72 -47.19 17.06 -32.35
N ASP A 73 -48.12 17.65 -33.14
CA ASP A 73 -48.46 19.06 -32.96
C ASP A 73 -49.77 19.16 -32.21
N GLY A 74 -49.72 19.97 -31.12
CA GLY A 74 -50.92 20.60 -30.54
C GLY A 74 -51.35 20.10 -29.18
N ILE A 75 -51.12 20.91 -28.18
CA ILE A 75 -52.10 21.62 -27.36
C ILE A 75 -51.37 22.28 -26.17
N VAL A 76 -51.47 23.63 -26.16
CA VAL A 76 -51.11 24.49 -25.03
C VAL A 76 -52.38 24.65 -24.17
N ALA A 77 -52.24 24.55 -22.85
CA ALA A 77 -53.19 25.23 -21.95
C ALA A 77 -52.56 25.55 -20.60
N ASP A 78 -52.61 26.77 -20.29
CA ASP A 78 -52.24 27.59 -19.15
C ASP A 78 -53.10 27.32 -17.90
N ALA A 79 -52.51 27.45 -16.70
CA ALA A 79 -53.15 27.93 -15.44
C ALA A 79 -52.19 27.66 -14.25
N GLY A 80 -51.56 28.59 -13.58
CA GLY A 80 -52.11 29.68 -12.82
C GLY A 80 -52.06 29.35 -11.29
N SER A 81 -51.01 29.84 -10.64
CA SER A 81 -50.87 30.24 -9.21
C SER A 81 -51.92 29.83 -8.17
N ARG A 82 -51.47 29.41 -6.97
CA ARG A 82 -51.78 30.10 -5.68
C ARG A 82 -51.09 29.45 -4.47
N PHE A 83 -50.58 30.29 -3.62
CA PHE A 83 -50.11 30.19 -2.24
C PHE A 83 -51.09 29.49 -1.26
N ALA A 84 -50.50 28.78 -0.28
CA ALA A 84 -50.84 28.89 1.15
C ALA A 84 -49.93 27.99 2.02
N GLN A 85 -49.23 28.62 2.97
CA GLN A 85 -48.85 27.95 4.27
C GLN A 85 -50.07 28.04 5.19
N PRO A 86 -50.25 27.14 6.23
CA PRO A 86 -49.63 27.39 7.50
C PRO A 86 -49.42 26.17 8.46
N SER A 87 -48.62 26.45 9.49
CA SER A 87 -48.70 26.07 10.92
C SER A 87 -48.39 24.61 11.36
N THR A 88 -47.29 24.50 12.06
CA THR A 88 -46.96 23.93 13.37
C THR A 88 -47.89 22.91 14.03
N THR A 89 -47.34 21.73 14.36
CA THR A 89 -47.06 21.20 15.71
C THR A 89 -46.56 19.75 15.66
N PRO A 90 -45.85 19.25 16.67
CA PRO A 90 -44.94 18.10 16.55
C PRO A 90 -45.60 16.77 16.91
N SER A 91 -45.32 15.74 16.18
CA SER A 91 -45.57 14.35 16.62
C SER A 91 -44.36 13.49 16.40
N THR A 92 -44.00 12.81 17.46
CA THR A 92 -43.03 11.76 17.53
C THR A 92 -43.23 10.72 16.43
N GLY A 93 -42.37 10.68 15.43
CA GLY A 93 -42.38 9.69 14.35
C GLY A 93 -41.03 9.03 14.21
N LYS A 94 -41.04 7.73 14.25
CA LYS A 94 -39.89 6.85 13.94
C LYS A 94 -39.29 7.27 12.62
N ALA A 95 -37.94 7.34 12.58
CA ALA A 95 -37.17 7.60 11.40
C ALA A 95 -37.47 6.55 10.30
N ALA A 96 -37.84 7.06 9.13
CA ALA A 96 -37.89 6.26 7.92
C ALA A 96 -36.47 5.96 7.42
N PRO A 97 -36.22 4.81 6.79
CA PRO A 97 -34.92 4.50 6.25
C PRO A 97 -34.51 5.51 5.17
N ALA A 98 -33.28 5.98 5.26
CA ALA A 98 -32.75 6.93 4.31
C ALA A 98 -32.71 6.32 2.90
N GLN A 99 -33.42 6.91 1.97
CA GLN A 99 -33.22 6.63 0.55
C GLN A 99 -31.87 7.22 0.10
N PRO A 100 -31.12 6.56 -0.79
CA PRO A 100 -29.89 7.12 -1.31
C PRO A 100 -30.22 8.41 -2.08
N THR A 101 -29.78 9.51 -1.53
CA THR A 101 -29.92 10.81 -2.19
C THR A 101 -28.76 11.02 -3.13
N ILE A 102 -29.03 11.15 -4.41
CA ILE A 102 -28.06 11.64 -5.38
C ILE A 102 -27.95 13.14 -5.15
N ILE A 103 -26.87 13.55 -4.53
CA ILE A 103 -26.56 14.98 -4.37
C ILE A 103 -25.66 15.37 -5.54
N GLY A 104 -26.19 16.12 -6.47
CA GLY A 104 -25.37 16.81 -7.47
C GLY A 104 -24.79 18.06 -6.82
N ASN A 105 -23.49 18.28 -6.95
CA ASN A 105 -22.92 19.60 -6.68
C ASN A 105 -23.44 20.61 -7.69
N GLU A 106 -23.41 21.88 -7.35
CA GLU A 106 -23.74 22.98 -8.30
C GLU A 106 -22.94 22.93 -9.61
N ASP A 107 -21.84 22.15 -9.63
CA ASP A 107 -20.99 21.88 -10.79
C ASP A 107 -21.29 20.56 -11.54
N GLY A 108 -22.32 19.80 -11.19
CA GLY A 108 -22.91 18.74 -12.00
C GLY A 108 -22.23 17.36 -12.01
N GLY A 109 -21.37 17.00 -11.01
CA GLY A 109 -20.75 15.68 -10.92
C GLY A 109 -21.50 14.71 -9.99
N PRO A 110 -21.55 13.38 -10.28
CA PRO A 110 -22.21 12.37 -9.46
C PRO A 110 -21.39 11.97 -8.22
N VAL A 111 -22.05 11.47 -7.18
CA VAL A 111 -21.45 11.13 -5.87
C VAL A 111 -21.37 9.61 -5.67
N LEU A 112 -20.32 9.12 -5.01
CA LEU A 112 -20.15 7.70 -4.63
C LEU A 112 -21.16 7.27 -3.55
N VAL A 113 -21.71 6.07 -3.66
CA VAL A 113 -22.67 5.51 -2.70
C VAL A 113 -21.97 4.91 -1.51
N ILE A 114 -22.28 5.39 -0.31
CA ILE A 114 -21.87 4.75 0.94
C ILE A 114 -22.95 3.77 1.37
N VAL A 115 -22.55 2.54 1.69
CA VAL A 115 -23.48 1.46 2.04
C VAL A 115 -23.77 1.47 3.53
N ASP A 116 -25.06 1.69 3.87
CA ASP A 116 -25.55 1.57 5.23
C ASP A 116 -25.95 0.11 5.54
N LYS A 117 -25.32 -0.49 6.55
CA LYS A 117 -25.41 -1.94 6.88
C LYS A 117 -26.75 -2.34 7.52
N GLU A 118 -27.35 -1.44 8.31
CA GLU A 118 -28.54 -1.82 9.12
C GLU A 118 -29.82 -2.00 8.30
N ALA A 119 -29.99 -1.27 7.20
CA ALA A 119 -31.18 -1.37 6.35
C ALA A 119 -31.26 -2.69 5.58
N LYS A 120 -30.11 -3.35 5.30
CA LYS A 120 -30.00 -4.53 4.43
C LYS A 120 -30.27 -5.86 5.13
N GLU A 121 -29.91 -5.99 6.40
CA GLU A 121 -30.17 -7.22 7.15
C GLU A 121 -31.68 -7.51 7.37
N LYS A 122 -32.53 -6.47 7.37
CA LYS A 122 -33.97 -6.65 7.51
C LYS A 122 -34.64 -7.09 6.22
N GLU A 123 -34.20 -6.57 5.08
CA GLU A 123 -34.81 -6.93 3.77
C GLU A 123 -34.41 -8.33 3.28
N ALA A 124 -33.18 -8.77 3.56
CA ALA A 124 -32.72 -10.12 3.24
C ALA A 124 -33.48 -11.20 4.02
N LYS A 125 -33.77 -10.95 5.32
CA LYS A 125 -34.56 -11.87 6.17
C LYS A 125 -36.04 -11.94 5.77
N GLU A 126 -36.60 -10.87 5.21
CA GLU A 126 -37.99 -10.88 4.71
C GLU A 126 -38.13 -11.59 3.36
N LYS A 127 -37.12 -11.54 2.49
CA LYS A 127 -37.12 -12.27 1.20
C LYS A 127 -36.90 -13.76 1.37
N GLU A 128 -36.03 -14.17 2.31
CA GLU A 128 -35.81 -15.60 2.61
C GLU A 128 -37.03 -16.27 3.27
N ALA A 129 -37.87 -15.51 3.97
CA ALA A 129 -39.13 -15.98 4.53
C ALA A 129 -40.25 -16.13 3.49
N LYS A 130 -40.20 -15.40 2.37
CA LYS A 130 -41.18 -15.50 1.27
C LYS A 130 -40.88 -16.60 0.26
N GLU A 131 -39.61 -16.98 0.06
CA GLU A 131 -39.22 -18.06 -0.87
C GLU A 131 -39.40 -19.49 -0.30
N LYS A 132 -39.57 -19.64 1.03
CA LYS A 132 -39.77 -20.97 1.67
C LYS A 132 -41.23 -21.43 1.74
N GLY A 133 -42.17 -20.71 1.10
CA GLY A 133 -43.61 -20.95 1.21
C GLY A 133 -44.23 -21.83 0.12
N ASP A 134 -43.60 -22.10 -1.00
CA ASP A 134 -44.22 -22.80 -2.14
C ASP A 134 -43.30 -23.85 -2.76
N ALA A 135 -43.21 -25.03 -2.19
CA ALA A 135 -42.86 -26.25 -2.90
C ALA A 135 -43.39 -27.49 -2.19
N LYS A 136 -44.39 -28.13 -2.78
CA LYS A 136 -44.93 -29.43 -2.40
C LYS A 136 -44.27 -30.52 -3.22
N PRO A 137 -44.02 -31.73 -2.69
CA PRO A 137 -43.15 -32.72 -3.29
C PRO A 137 -43.88 -33.66 -4.22
N GLU A 138 -43.22 -34.12 -5.26
CA GLU A 138 -43.60 -35.36 -5.97
C GLU A 138 -42.46 -36.38 -5.93
N GLU A 139 -42.90 -37.59 -5.63
CA GLU A 139 -42.21 -38.85 -5.43
C GLU A 139 -41.97 -39.61 -6.75
N LYS A 140 -40.88 -40.37 -6.87
CA LYS A 140 -40.74 -41.78 -7.31
C LYS A 140 -39.32 -42.06 -7.78
N THR A 141 -38.68 -42.93 -7.10
CA THR A 141 -38.45 -44.40 -7.14
C THR A 141 -37.48 -44.94 -8.16
N GLU A 142 -36.46 -45.64 -7.58
CA GLU A 142 -35.80 -46.89 -8.03
C GLU A 142 -34.98 -46.87 -9.37
N SER A 143 -33.88 -47.53 -9.51
CA SER A 143 -33.33 -48.80 -8.99
C SER A 143 -31.85 -49.00 -9.37
N SER A 144 -31.08 -49.49 -8.48
CA SER A 144 -30.26 -50.72 -8.41
C SER A 144 -29.24 -51.12 -9.49
N GLN A 145 -28.17 -51.63 -8.96
CA GLN A 145 -27.32 -52.79 -9.38
C GLN A 145 -26.01 -52.48 -10.15
N ASP A 146 -24.96 -52.75 -9.51
CA ASP A 146 -24.05 -53.91 -9.39
C ASP A 146 -23.00 -54.08 -10.46
N LYS A 147 -21.74 -54.13 -10.08
CA LYS A 147 -20.82 -55.30 -10.14
C LYS A 147 -19.34 -54.93 -10.06
N LYS A 148 -18.70 -55.48 -9.05
CA LYS A 148 -17.29 -55.92 -9.03
C LYS A 148 -17.22 -57.31 -9.75
N PRO A 149 -16.09 -57.91 -10.11
CA PRO A 149 -14.96 -58.25 -9.24
C PRO A 149 -13.55 -58.30 -9.88
N ALA A 150 -12.53 -58.41 -9.01
CA ALA A 150 -11.47 -59.42 -8.76
C ALA A 150 -10.44 -59.64 -9.90
N ASP A 151 -9.25 -60.00 -9.75
CA ASP A 151 -8.25 -60.67 -8.88
C ASP A 151 -6.92 -60.52 -9.63
N GLU A 152 -5.76 -60.73 -9.12
CA GLU A 152 -4.97 -61.78 -8.51
C GLU A 152 -3.51 -61.35 -8.37
N GLU A 153 -2.92 -61.59 -7.23
CA GLU A 153 -1.81 -62.46 -6.83
C GLU A 153 -0.44 -62.21 -7.44
N LYS A 154 0.68 -62.30 -6.81
CA LYS A 154 1.33 -63.12 -5.82
C LYS A 154 2.77 -62.69 -5.60
N LYS A 155 3.26 -62.84 -4.41
CA LYS A 155 4.20 -63.66 -3.67
C LYS A 155 5.65 -63.13 -3.70
N THR A 156 6.37 -63.22 -2.70
CA THR A 156 6.85 -63.93 -1.50
C THR A 156 8.30 -63.53 -1.31
N GLU A 157 8.93 -63.51 -0.20
CA GLU A 157 9.28 -64.17 1.02
C GLU A 157 10.49 -63.43 1.62
N GLU A 158 10.77 -63.33 2.77
CA GLU A 158 10.97 -63.92 4.08
C GLU A 158 12.20 -63.25 4.67
N GLY A 159 12.34 -62.97 5.85
CA GLY A 159 12.34 -63.50 7.21
C GLY A 159 13.25 -62.60 8.03
N GLY A 160 13.16 -62.45 9.23
CA GLY A 160 12.92 -63.12 10.38
C GLY A 160 13.53 -62.46 11.60
N ASN A 161 12.73 -62.33 12.59
CA ASN A 161 12.97 -62.66 14.02
C ASN A 161 13.56 -61.67 15.03
N LYS A 162 12.64 -61.31 15.96
CA LYS A 162 12.67 -61.48 17.46
C LYS A 162 13.40 -60.37 18.24
N ASP A 163 12.90 -59.86 19.36
CA ASP A 163 11.87 -60.22 20.32
C ASP A 163 11.67 -59.03 21.26
N SER A 164 10.39 -58.90 21.71
CA SER A 164 9.85 -58.60 23.06
C SER A 164 10.26 -57.27 23.75
N ASP A 165 9.45 -56.56 24.42
CA ASP A 165 8.23 -56.81 25.20
C ASP A 165 7.52 -55.49 25.64
N LYS A 166 6.19 -55.56 25.63
CA LYS A 166 5.18 -54.99 26.55
C LYS A 166 5.01 -53.50 26.89
N THR A 167 3.85 -53.03 26.44
CA THR A 167 2.75 -52.34 27.21
C THR A 167 2.95 -50.87 27.60
N THR A 168 2.09 -50.00 27.16
CA THR A 168 0.75 -49.71 27.63
C THR A 168 0.02 -48.71 26.67
N GLU A 169 -1.28 -48.94 26.50
CA GLU A 169 -2.20 -48.10 25.75
C GLU A 169 -2.33 -46.71 26.37
N GLN A 170 -2.44 -45.68 25.57
CA GLN A 170 -3.40 -44.61 25.74
C GLN A 170 -3.56 -43.74 24.46
N ASP A 171 -4.76 -43.64 24.10
CA ASP A 171 -5.53 -42.66 23.31
C ASP A 171 -4.81 -41.75 22.29
N LYS A 172 -5.14 -41.96 21.02
CA LYS A 172 -4.73 -41.10 19.90
C LYS A 172 -5.81 -40.08 19.55
N GLY A 173 -5.65 -38.86 20.04
CA GLY A 173 -6.21 -37.67 19.39
C GLY A 173 -5.53 -37.45 18.06
N LYS A 174 -6.31 -37.28 17.00
CA LYS A 174 -5.81 -36.94 15.67
C LYS A 174 -5.47 -35.45 15.62
N ASP A 175 -4.22 -35.12 15.84
CA ASP A 175 -3.67 -33.81 15.48
C ASP A 175 -3.28 -33.79 14.00
N GLY A 176 -3.77 -32.79 13.29
CA GLY A 176 -3.38 -32.49 11.92
C GLY A 176 -1.99 -31.88 11.89
N GLN A 177 -0.97 -32.70 11.79
CA GLN A 177 0.39 -32.24 11.56
C GLN A 177 0.51 -31.70 10.12
N GLN A 178 0.71 -30.39 9.99
CA GLN A 178 1.32 -29.81 8.79
C GLN A 178 2.70 -30.45 8.59
N LYS A 179 2.91 -31.06 7.44
CA LYS A 179 4.19 -31.60 7.05
C LYS A 179 5.21 -30.48 6.92
N GLN A 180 6.03 -30.27 7.93
CA GLN A 180 7.30 -29.59 7.76
C GLN A 180 8.14 -30.45 6.82
N VAL A 181 8.60 -29.82 5.72
CA VAL A 181 9.51 -30.45 4.76
C VAL A 181 10.81 -30.78 5.52
N PRO A 182 11.26 -32.02 5.56
CA PRO A 182 12.57 -32.35 6.12
C PRO A 182 13.64 -31.66 5.29
N VAL A 183 14.45 -30.84 5.92
CA VAL A 183 15.64 -30.29 5.28
C VAL A 183 16.74 -31.31 5.41
N ASP A 184 17.01 -32.01 4.33
CA ASP A 184 18.17 -32.89 4.22
C ASP A 184 19.40 -32.03 3.90
N ASP A 185 20.40 -32.04 4.80
CA ASP A 185 21.63 -31.24 4.74
C ASP A 185 22.71 -31.87 3.80
N LYS A 186 22.32 -32.77 2.91
CA LYS A 186 23.26 -33.48 2.00
C LYS A 186 22.71 -33.57 0.57
N ASP A 187 22.62 -32.46 -0.11
CA ASP A 187 22.67 -32.47 -1.57
C ASP A 187 24.09 -32.07 -2.02
N GLU A 188 24.97 -33.04 -2.30
CA GLU A 188 26.15 -32.81 -3.13
C GLU A 188 25.65 -32.47 -4.53
N LEU A 189 25.63 -31.17 -4.83
CA LEU A 189 25.20 -30.63 -6.13
C LEU A 189 26.13 -31.16 -7.23
N SER A 190 25.55 -31.43 -8.39
CA SER A 190 26.34 -31.82 -9.55
C SER A 190 27.26 -30.66 -9.98
N ALA A 191 28.44 -31.01 -10.52
CA ALA A 191 29.38 -30.01 -11.03
C ALA A 191 28.77 -29.12 -12.14
N GLU A 192 27.72 -29.62 -12.82
CA GLU A 192 26.96 -28.88 -13.85
C GLU A 192 26.08 -27.80 -13.24
N GLU A 193 25.37 -28.08 -12.14
CA GLU A 193 24.54 -27.10 -11.42
C GLU A 193 25.39 -25.98 -10.81
N ASP A 194 26.59 -26.32 -10.30
CA ASP A 194 27.54 -25.31 -9.82
C ASP A 194 28.04 -24.38 -10.92
N ALA A 195 28.35 -24.93 -12.10
CA ALA A 195 28.79 -24.15 -13.24
C ALA A 195 27.70 -23.24 -13.78
N GLU A 196 26.44 -23.70 -13.80
CA GLU A 196 25.30 -22.90 -14.21
C GLU A 196 25.03 -21.76 -13.21
N ALA A 197 25.06 -22.05 -11.91
CA ALA A 197 24.92 -21.06 -10.85
C ALA A 197 26.00 -19.98 -10.90
N GLN A 198 27.25 -20.39 -11.14
CA GLN A 198 28.37 -19.47 -11.32
C GLN A 198 28.16 -18.56 -12.53
N LYS A 199 27.78 -19.12 -13.66
CA LYS A 199 27.50 -18.33 -14.88
C LYS A 199 26.39 -17.32 -14.65
N LYS A 200 25.29 -17.69 -14.02
CA LYS A 200 24.19 -16.80 -13.70
C LYS A 200 24.61 -15.71 -12.72
N TRP A 201 25.41 -16.06 -11.71
CA TRP A 201 25.99 -15.10 -10.78
C TRP A 201 26.87 -14.06 -11.48
N ASP A 202 27.75 -14.49 -12.39
CA ASP A 202 28.64 -13.62 -13.14
C ASP A 202 27.86 -12.69 -14.10
N GLU A 203 26.76 -13.17 -14.67
CA GLU A 203 25.86 -12.34 -15.47
C GLU A 203 25.13 -11.30 -14.63
N ASP A 204 24.64 -11.68 -13.45
CA ASP A 204 23.98 -10.77 -12.53
C ASP A 204 24.95 -9.75 -11.94
N LEU A 205 26.18 -10.13 -11.63
CA LEU A 205 27.23 -9.18 -11.20
C LEU A 205 27.55 -8.12 -12.27
N LYS A 206 27.46 -8.45 -13.55
CA LYS A 206 27.65 -7.48 -14.62
C LYS A 206 26.50 -6.48 -14.69
N LYS A 207 25.26 -6.92 -14.44
CA LYS A 207 24.06 -6.09 -14.47
C LYS A 207 23.88 -5.32 -13.17
N MET A 208 24.26 -5.92 -12.05
CA MET A 208 24.04 -5.42 -10.69
C MET A 208 25.37 -5.43 -9.90
N PRO A 209 26.25 -4.45 -10.15
CA PRO A 209 27.61 -4.43 -9.55
C PRO A 209 27.64 -4.42 -8.03
N TRP A 210 26.55 -4.00 -7.37
CA TRP A 210 26.44 -4.01 -5.91
C TRP A 210 26.29 -5.41 -5.33
N LEU A 211 25.96 -6.43 -6.11
CA LEU A 211 25.91 -7.83 -5.65
C LEU A 211 27.28 -8.33 -5.18
N LYS A 212 28.35 -7.65 -5.57
CA LYS A 212 29.72 -7.96 -5.07
C LYS A 212 29.89 -7.74 -3.56
N PHE A 213 29.06 -6.90 -2.96
CA PHE A 213 29.13 -6.62 -1.53
C PHE A 213 28.52 -7.80 -0.74
N PRO A 214 29.13 -8.21 0.37
CA PRO A 214 28.65 -9.34 1.16
C PRO A 214 27.32 -8.99 1.84
N PRO A 215 26.41 -9.98 1.98
CA PRO A 215 25.18 -9.79 2.74
C PRO A 215 25.47 -9.48 4.22
N LEU A 216 24.64 -8.59 4.81
CA LEU A 216 24.67 -8.31 6.24
C LEU A 216 23.93 -9.39 7.02
N ASN A 217 24.42 -9.72 8.21
CA ASN A 217 23.83 -10.74 9.10
C ASN A 217 23.15 -10.15 10.32
N GLY A 218 23.44 -8.87 10.66
CA GLY A 218 22.93 -8.18 11.84
C GLY A 218 21.41 -8.14 11.96
N TYR A 219 20.70 -8.17 10.83
CA TYR A 219 19.22 -8.21 10.79
C TYR A 219 18.62 -9.46 11.43
N PHE A 220 19.37 -10.55 11.52
CA PHE A 220 18.84 -11.83 11.99
C PHE A 220 19.12 -12.10 13.47
N HIS A 221 19.65 -11.12 14.18
CA HIS A 221 19.80 -11.20 15.64
C HIS A 221 18.48 -10.88 16.35
N GLY A 222 18.29 -11.50 17.48
CA GLY A 222 17.02 -11.44 18.21
C GLY A 222 17.20 -10.95 19.65
N LEU A 223 16.18 -11.22 20.47
CA LEU A 223 16.00 -10.69 21.80
C LEU A 223 17.17 -10.97 22.76
N LYS A 224 17.82 -12.14 22.64
CA LYS A 224 18.98 -12.49 23.48
C LYS A 224 20.25 -11.69 23.15
N ALA A 225 20.29 -11.01 22.00
CA ALA A 225 21.42 -10.17 21.58
C ALA A 225 21.19 -8.67 21.83
N LEU A 226 20.19 -8.29 22.61
CA LEU A 226 19.90 -6.89 22.90
C LEU A 226 20.99 -6.27 23.79
N VAL A 227 21.42 -5.08 23.36
CA VAL A 227 22.33 -4.21 24.13
C VAL A 227 21.72 -2.80 24.22
N ALA A 228 22.18 -2.02 25.17
CA ALA A 228 21.80 -0.61 25.21
C ALA A 228 22.29 0.10 23.93
N LYS A 229 21.55 1.10 23.46
CA LYS A 229 21.93 1.85 22.25
C LYS A 229 23.32 2.48 22.32
N SER A 230 23.76 2.88 23.52
CA SER A 230 25.11 3.40 23.77
C SER A 230 26.22 2.38 23.55
N ASP A 231 25.91 1.10 23.73
CA ASP A 231 26.88 0.00 23.67
C ASP A 231 26.78 -0.76 22.33
N HIS A 232 25.84 -0.32 21.49
CA HIS A 232 25.58 -0.93 20.19
C HIS A 232 26.67 -0.59 19.18
N THR A 233 27.17 -1.63 18.50
CA THR A 233 28.09 -1.51 17.37
C THR A 233 27.38 -2.00 16.11
N PRO A 234 27.09 -1.12 15.14
CA PRO A 234 26.42 -1.55 13.90
C PRO A 234 27.33 -2.41 13.03
N GLU A 235 26.76 -3.38 12.31
CA GLU A 235 27.47 -4.22 11.36
C GLU A 235 27.72 -3.46 10.04
N TYR A 236 28.91 -2.86 9.95
CA TYR A 236 29.37 -2.27 8.68
C TYR A 236 30.67 -2.91 8.24
N PRO A 237 30.93 -3.00 6.94
CA PRO A 237 32.24 -3.39 6.47
C PRO A 237 33.27 -2.38 6.97
N ASN A 238 34.27 -2.86 7.67
CA ASN A 238 35.44 -2.05 7.93
C ASN A 238 36.35 -2.12 6.68
N PRO A 239 36.52 -1.03 5.92
CA PRO A 239 37.37 -1.04 4.73
C PRO A 239 38.80 -1.53 5.00
N ALA A 240 39.30 -1.29 6.21
CA ALA A 240 40.66 -1.71 6.62
C ALA A 240 40.76 -3.19 6.96
N HIS A 241 39.67 -3.84 7.37
CA HIS A 241 39.72 -5.18 7.92
C HIS A 241 38.80 -6.18 7.21
N GLN A 242 37.72 -5.72 6.58
CA GLN A 242 36.71 -6.56 5.88
C GLN A 242 36.34 -7.88 6.62
N ALA A 243 36.66 -7.96 7.89
CA ALA A 243 36.33 -9.09 8.71
C ALA A 243 34.89 -8.98 9.19
N PRO A 244 34.10 -10.04 9.14
CA PRO A 244 32.79 -10.06 9.79
C PRO A 244 32.95 -9.75 11.27
N LEU A 245 31.98 -9.04 11.84
CA LEU A 245 31.91 -8.86 13.27
C LEU A 245 31.73 -10.21 13.95
N GLY A 246 32.22 -10.33 15.18
CA GLY A 246 32.09 -11.56 15.97
C GLY A 246 30.63 -11.92 16.27
N GLU A 247 30.44 -13.09 16.86
CA GLU A 247 29.12 -13.47 17.36
C GLU A 247 28.64 -12.45 18.42
N PRO A 248 27.38 -12.06 18.42
CA PRO A 248 26.86 -11.12 19.40
C PRO A 248 26.87 -11.74 20.79
N PRO A 249 27.07 -10.92 21.84
CA PRO A 249 26.90 -11.40 23.22
C PRO A 249 25.45 -11.85 23.41
N LEU A 250 25.23 -13.00 24.02
CA LEU A 250 23.91 -13.54 24.29
C LEU A 250 23.54 -13.38 25.76
N ASN A 251 22.37 -12.83 26.01
CA ASN A 251 21.77 -12.80 27.33
C ASN A 251 21.23 -14.20 27.68
N GLN A 252 21.39 -14.61 28.95
CA GLN A 252 20.87 -15.90 29.40
C GLN A 252 19.32 -15.92 29.38
N ASP A 253 18.70 -14.79 29.77
CA ASP A 253 17.25 -14.66 29.81
C ASP A 253 16.74 -13.79 28.67
N VAL A 254 15.53 -14.11 28.19
CA VAL A 254 14.81 -13.29 27.22
C VAL A 254 14.31 -12.02 27.92
N PRO A 255 14.62 -10.83 27.43
CA PRO A 255 14.13 -9.58 28.02
C PRO A 255 12.61 -9.52 28.06
N THR A 256 12.05 -8.85 29.07
CA THR A 256 10.61 -8.63 29.18
C THR A 256 10.19 -7.40 28.38
N PRO A 257 9.16 -7.46 27.53
CA PRO A 257 8.67 -6.33 26.77
C PRO A 257 7.98 -5.31 27.68
N LYS A 258 8.07 -4.04 27.31
CA LYS A 258 7.41 -2.93 27.99
C LYS A 258 6.35 -2.30 27.10
N LEU A 259 5.33 -1.72 27.73
CA LEU A 259 4.31 -0.94 27.02
C LEU A 259 4.99 0.19 26.24
N TYR A 260 4.68 0.30 24.97
CA TYR A 260 5.14 1.35 24.08
C TYR A 260 4.04 2.40 23.89
N ASN A 261 4.30 3.62 24.31
CA ASN A 261 3.35 4.72 24.25
C ASN A 261 3.98 5.97 23.62
N PRO A 262 3.85 6.16 22.30
CA PRO A 262 4.36 7.34 21.62
C PRO A 262 3.36 8.51 21.58
N TYR A 263 2.16 8.32 22.12
CA TYR A 263 1.09 9.33 22.09
C TYR A 263 1.41 10.49 23.02
N SER A 264 1.08 11.70 22.56
CA SER A 264 1.15 12.88 23.43
C SER A 264 0.16 12.73 24.58
N SER A 265 0.52 13.19 25.76
CA SER A 265 -0.37 13.27 26.92
C SER A 265 -1.39 14.42 26.73
N ASP A 266 -2.22 14.34 25.68
CA ASP A 266 -3.34 15.27 25.54
C ASP A 266 -4.41 14.91 26.57
N SER A 267 -4.44 15.69 27.64
CA SER A 267 -5.38 15.47 28.75
C SER A 267 -6.85 15.68 28.36
N THR A 268 -7.10 16.16 27.15
CA THR A 268 -8.47 16.39 26.64
C THR A 268 -9.02 15.19 25.85
N ALA A 269 -8.19 14.20 25.49
CA ALA A 269 -8.62 13.03 24.74
C ALA A 269 -9.33 12.02 25.66
N GLU A 270 -10.57 11.68 25.28
CA GLU A 270 -11.30 10.58 25.93
C GLU A 270 -10.80 9.22 25.43
N VAL A 271 -10.75 8.25 26.35
CA VAL A 271 -10.35 6.88 26.03
C VAL A 271 -11.37 6.21 25.12
N CYS A 272 -10.90 5.58 24.06
CA CYS A 272 -11.73 4.82 23.14
C CYS A 272 -11.74 3.32 23.49
N TYR A 273 -12.87 2.68 23.33
CA TYR A 273 -13.13 1.29 23.70
C TYR A 273 -13.53 0.47 22.48
N LEU A 274 -13.13 -0.79 22.46
CA LEU A 274 -13.49 -1.73 21.40
C LEU A 274 -14.96 -2.16 21.49
N ASP A 275 -15.49 -2.29 22.69
CA ASP A 275 -16.87 -2.74 22.94
C ASP A 275 -17.83 -1.57 23.24
N LYS A 276 -19.13 -1.82 23.03
CA LYS A 276 -20.20 -0.83 23.28
C LYS A 276 -20.42 -0.54 24.76
N ASN A 277 -19.94 -1.41 25.64
CA ASN A 277 -20.09 -1.25 27.09
C ASN A 277 -18.92 -0.47 27.72
N ASN A 278 -17.94 -0.06 26.92
CA ASN A 278 -16.75 0.63 27.37
C ASN A 278 -15.94 -0.16 28.42
N THR A 279 -15.81 -1.46 28.22
CA THR A 279 -15.09 -2.36 29.14
C THR A 279 -13.72 -2.79 28.61
N ILE A 280 -13.53 -2.79 27.28
CA ILE A 280 -12.30 -3.21 26.61
C ILE A 280 -11.63 -1.98 26.00
N PRO A 281 -10.66 -1.36 26.68
CA PRO A 281 -9.94 -0.21 26.13
C PRO A 281 -9.09 -0.63 24.93
N ALA A 282 -8.86 0.31 24.01
CA ALA A 282 -7.96 0.14 22.89
C ALA A 282 -6.58 -0.35 23.36
N PRO A 283 -6.09 -1.54 22.93
CA PRO A 283 -4.85 -2.11 23.41
C PRO A 283 -3.62 -1.29 22.98
N SER A 284 -2.54 -1.45 23.72
CA SER A 284 -1.24 -0.86 23.37
C SER A 284 -0.28 -1.95 22.92
N LEU A 285 0.65 -1.61 22.03
CA LEU A 285 1.72 -2.52 21.65
C LEU A 285 2.86 -2.52 22.67
N TYR A 286 3.73 -3.52 22.57
CA TYR A 286 4.88 -3.70 23.45
C TYR A 286 6.18 -3.65 22.65
N ALA A 287 7.22 -3.09 23.24
CA ALA A 287 8.55 -3.02 22.66
C ALA A 287 9.60 -3.47 23.69
N TYR A 288 10.76 -3.84 23.22
CA TYR A 288 11.91 -4.18 24.03
C TYR A 288 12.90 -3.03 24.01
N GLU A 289 13.42 -2.66 25.19
CA GLU A 289 14.48 -1.66 25.27
C GLU A 289 15.81 -2.24 24.82
N GLY A 290 16.54 -1.47 24.02
CA GLY A 290 17.78 -1.88 23.40
C GLY A 290 17.66 -2.20 21.91
N VAL A 291 18.81 -2.51 21.34
CA VAL A 291 18.97 -2.82 19.92
C VAL A 291 19.71 -4.16 19.79
N PRO A 292 19.35 -5.05 18.86
CA PRO A 292 20.14 -6.25 18.62
C PRO A 292 21.57 -5.86 18.24
N GLN A 293 22.55 -6.41 18.96
CA GLN A 293 23.96 -6.13 18.66
C GLN A 293 24.26 -6.48 17.20
N TYR A 294 25.00 -5.61 16.53
CA TYR A 294 25.37 -5.68 15.12
C TYR A 294 24.23 -5.42 14.13
N MET A 295 23.01 -5.09 14.57
CA MET A 295 22.01 -4.59 13.63
C MET A 295 22.54 -3.31 12.95
N PRO A 296 22.58 -3.22 11.60
CA PRO A 296 23.09 -2.03 10.95
C PRO A 296 22.21 -0.81 11.24
N ASP A 297 22.78 0.39 11.12
CA ASP A 297 22.00 1.62 11.07
C ASP A 297 21.38 1.76 9.66
N PRO A 298 20.30 2.56 9.50
CA PRO A 298 19.70 2.78 8.19
C PRO A 298 20.73 3.40 7.24
N SER A 299 20.82 2.84 6.04
CA SER A 299 21.73 3.34 5.00
C SER A 299 21.20 4.61 4.36
N ILE A 300 19.88 4.77 4.32
CA ILE A 300 19.16 5.93 3.78
C ILE A 300 18.14 6.37 4.81
N GLY A 301 17.93 7.68 4.94
CA GLY A 301 17.01 8.24 5.90
C GLY A 301 17.46 8.09 7.35
N SER A 302 16.63 8.45 8.29
CA SER A 302 16.99 8.43 9.72
C SER A 302 15.75 8.43 10.61
N HIS A 303 15.82 7.76 11.75
CA HIS A 303 14.83 7.87 12.82
C HIS A 303 14.90 9.24 13.52
N SER A 304 16.12 9.71 13.79
CA SER A 304 16.37 10.86 14.65
C SER A 304 15.84 12.17 14.08
N ILE A 305 15.83 12.37 12.76
CA ILE A 305 15.31 13.61 12.16
C ILE A 305 13.80 13.75 12.38
N PHE A 306 13.08 12.65 12.56
CA PHE A 306 11.65 12.63 12.87
C PHE A 306 11.37 12.58 14.39
N GLY A 307 12.38 12.31 15.21
CA GLY A 307 12.20 12.04 16.62
C GLY A 307 11.52 10.70 16.92
N ILE A 308 11.64 9.72 15.99
CA ILE A 308 11.21 8.35 16.20
C ILE A 308 12.29 7.63 17.02
N ARG A 309 11.87 6.84 18.01
CA ARG A 309 12.80 6.11 18.87
C ARG A 309 13.56 5.04 18.08
N ASP A 310 14.89 5.03 18.23
CA ASP A 310 15.80 4.08 17.59
C ASP A 310 16.59 3.23 18.62
N ASP A 311 16.23 3.36 19.90
CA ASP A 311 16.78 2.66 21.05
C ASP A 311 15.88 1.51 21.55
N VAL A 312 14.84 1.19 20.78
CA VAL A 312 13.90 0.11 21.04
C VAL A 312 13.77 -0.80 19.82
N CYS A 313 13.37 -2.05 20.04
CA CYS A 313 13.01 -2.96 18.96
C CYS A 313 11.68 -3.68 19.23
N PHE A 314 11.08 -4.20 18.19
CA PHE A 314 9.79 -4.87 18.17
C PHE A 314 9.96 -6.31 17.67
N ASP A 315 9.47 -7.27 18.44
CA ASP A 315 9.26 -8.63 17.98
C ASP A 315 7.81 -8.82 17.50
N ARG A 316 7.51 -9.95 16.88
CA ARG A 316 6.15 -10.23 16.36
C ARG A 316 5.06 -10.24 17.41
N PHE A 317 5.36 -10.73 18.63
CA PHE A 317 4.36 -10.82 19.70
C PHE A 317 4.14 -9.47 20.38
N GLY A 318 5.19 -8.71 20.65
CA GLY A 318 5.06 -7.35 21.15
C GLY A 318 4.27 -6.47 20.20
N ARG A 319 4.48 -6.65 18.90
CA ARG A 319 3.86 -5.86 17.83
C ARG A 319 2.43 -6.31 17.51
N TYR A 320 2.16 -7.61 17.38
CA TYR A 320 0.86 -8.13 16.92
C TYR A 320 0.12 -9.00 17.94
N GLY A 321 0.74 -9.42 19.03
CA GLY A 321 0.08 -10.16 20.10
C GLY A 321 -1.18 -9.44 20.61
N PRO A 322 -1.14 -8.12 20.90
CA PRO A 322 -2.31 -7.37 21.31
C PRO A 322 -3.47 -7.38 20.30
N TYR A 323 -3.22 -7.70 19.03
CA TYR A 323 -4.20 -7.67 17.93
C TYR A 323 -4.67 -9.06 17.46
N GLY A 324 -4.23 -10.13 18.12
CA GLY A 324 -4.71 -11.48 17.84
C GLY A 324 -3.65 -12.49 17.40
N LEU A 325 -2.36 -12.12 17.33
CA LEU A 325 -1.28 -13.04 17.00
C LEU A 325 -1.04 -14.01 18.18
N GLY A 326 -0.96 -15.31 17.91
CA GLY A 326 -0.55 -16.32 18.86
C GLY A 326 -1.69 -17.00 19.63
N TYR A 327 -2.95 -16.70 19.32
CA TYR A 327 -4.10 -17.43 19.86
C TYR A 327 -5.15 -17.72 18.78
N LYS A 328 -6.08 -18.61 19.12
CA LYS A 328 -6.99 -19.23 18.14
C LYS A 328 -8.04 -18.25 17.63
N LEU A 329 -8.47 -18.47 16.38
CA LEU A 329 -9.58 -17.72 15.77
C LEU A 329 -10.89 -17.90 16.54
N VAL A 330 -11.16 -19.10 17.06
CA VAL A 330 -12.35 -19.39 17.90
C VAL A 330 -12.37 -18.58 19.19
N ASP A 331 -11.22 -18.15 19.68
CA ASP A 331 -11.07 -17.28 20.84
C ASP A 331 -10.93 -15.79 20.43
N GLY A 332 -11.21 -15.49 19.16
CA GLY A 332 -11.11 -14.16 18.56
C GLY A 332 -9.73 -13.74 18.07
N GLY A 333 -8.75 -14.63 18.12
CA GLY A 333 -7.39 -14.40 17.60
C GLY A 333 -7.29 -14.51 16.08
N SER A 334 -6.19 -15.06 15.60
CA SER A 334 -5.88 -15.18 14.16
C SER A 334 -5.47 -16.58 13.71
N ASP A 335 -5.36 -17.56 14.56
CA ASP A 335 -4.73 -18.86 14.31
C ASP A 335 -3.26 -18.79 13.84
N VAL A 336 -2.70 -17.60 13.72
CA VAL A 336 -1.32 -17.37 13.25
C VAL A 336 -0.39 -17.18 14.44
N GLY A 337 0.85 -17.66 14.30
CA GLY A 337 1.90 -17.48 15.31
C GLY A 337 1.89 -18.54 16.43
N ILE A 338 0.88 -19.40 16.49
CA ILE A 338 0.79 -20.46 17.53
C ILE A 338 1.96 -21.44 17.40
N ASP A 339 2.27 -21.85 16.18
CA ASP A 339 3.36 -22.76 15.84
C ASP A 339 4.75 -22.10 15.87
N THR A 340 4.77 -20.77 15.83
CA THR A 340 6.02 -19.98 15.91
C THR A 340 6.22 -19.35 17.28
N GLU A 341 5.32 -19.59 18.22
CA GLU A 341 5.44 -19.11 19.58
C GLU A 341 6.65 -19.71 20.28
N SER A 342 7.35 -18.90 21.06
CA SER A 342 8.45 -19.30 21.92
C SER A 342 8.34 -18.58 23.26
N SER A 343 9.08 -19.06 24.26
CA SER A 343 8.99 -18.54 25.64
C SER A 343 9.16 -17.01 25.70
N GLY A 344 8.41 -16.38 26.62
CA GLY A 344 8.42 -14.92 26.86
C GLY A 344 7.36 -14.13 26.07
N SER A 345 6.57 -14.77 25.21
CA SER A 345 5.45 -14.11 24.52
C SER A 345 4.20 -13.96 25.37
N GLU A 346 4.00 -14.85 26.33
CA GLU A 346 2.86 -14.88 27.27
C GLU A 346 2.71 -13.58 28.07
N VAL A 347 3.81 -12.88 28.35
CA VAL A 347 3.80 -11.60 29.09
C VAL A 347 2.93 -10.54 28.41
N VAL A 348 2.80 -10.58 27.09
CA VAL A 348 1.94 -9.66 26.34
C VAL A 348 0.47 -9.88 26.71
N TRP A 349 0.02 -11.14 26.73
CA TRP A 349 -1.38 -11.47 27.04
C TRP A 349 -1.71 -11.40 28.51
N GLU A 350 -0.74 -11.61 29.39
CA GLU A 350 -0.94 -11.41 30.83
C GLU A 350 -1.42 -9.98 31.16
N LYS A 351 -0.95 -9.01 30.38
CA LYS A 351 -1.24 -7.59 30.60
C LYS A 351 -2.40 -7.08 29.72
N THR A 352 -2.48 -7.51 28.47
CA THR A 352 -3.49 -7.03 27.51
C THR A 352 -4.76 -7.88 27.54
N GLY A 353 -4.64 -9.16 27.91
CA GLY A 353 -5.68 -10.17 27.68
C GLY A 353 -5.74 -10.63 26.23
N GLN A 354 -6.51 -11.66 25.97
CA GLN A 354 -6.87 -12.15 24.64
C GLN A 354 -8.22 -11.55 24.25
N ILE A 355 -8.22 -10.61 23.32
CA ILE A 355 -9.40 -9.87 22.89
C ILE A 355 -10.12 -10.68 21.81
N ASN A 356 -11.45 -10.81 21.93
CA ASN A 356 -12.27 -11.43 20.91
C ASN A 356 -12.55 -10.46 19.76
N TYR A 357 -11.71 -10.48 18.72
CA TYR A 357 -11.86 -9.64 17.55
C TYR A 357 -12.99 -10.06 16.60
N GLY A 358 -13.52 -11.28 16.74
CA GLY A 358 -14.66 -11.77 15.96
C GLY A 358 -15.97 -10.99 16.18
N GLU A 359 -16.05 -10.22 17.27
CA GLU A 359 -17.23 -9.42 17.65
C GLU A 359 -17.04 -7.92 17.38
N ILE A 360 -15.90 -7.51 16.82
CA ILE A 360 -15.56 -6.09 16.60
C ILE A 360 -16.05 -5.63 15.23
N ASP A 361 -16.78 -4.52 15.20
CA ASP A 361 -17.09 -3.74 14.01
C ASP A 361 -16.24 -2.46 14.02
N TRP A 362 -15.22 -2.43 13.18
CA TRP A 362 -14.25 -1.34 13.19
C TRP A 362 -14.79 0.02 12.75
N ALA A 363 -15.87 0.04 11.97
CA ALA A 363 -16.54 1.30 11.64
C ALA A 363 -17.25 1.88 12.87
N ASP A 364 -18.09 1.05 13.54
CA ASP A 364 -18.77 1.45 14.78
C ASP A 364 -17.78 1.93 15.86
N VAL A 365 -16.69 1.21 16.01
CA VAL A 365 -15.65 1.55 17.01
C VAL A 365 -14.97 2.89 16.72
N GLN A 366 -14.59 3.14 15.46
CA GLN A 366 -13.99 4.42 15.05
C GLN A 366 -14.98 5.58 15.20
N ASP A 367 -16.24 5.39 14.81
CA ASP A 367 -17.28 6.42 14.87
C ASP A 367 -17.61 6.79 16.32
N ARG A 368 -17.72 5.80 17.22
CA ARG A 368 -17.90 6.05 18.65
C ARG A 368 -16.72 6.81 19.24
N CYS A 369 -15.49 6.43 18.89
CA CYS A 369 -14.28 7.12 19.33
C CYS A 369 -14.24 8.56 18.84
N ALA A 370 -14.50 8.80 17.56
CA ALA A 370 -14.52 10.14 16.98
C ALA A 370 -15.64 11.01 17.57
N THR A 371 -16.81 10.42 17.86
CA THR A 371 -17.94 11.12 18.46
C THR A 371 -17.63 11.54 19.90
N ALA A 372 -17.05 10.67 20.71
CA ALA A 372 -16.64 10.99 22.07
C ALA A 372 -15.61 12.16 22.09
N ASN A 373 -14.72 12.20 21.12
CA ASN A 373 -13.65 13.17 21.02
C ASN A 373 -13.97 14.38 20.09
N LYS A 374 -15.22 14.53 19.65
CA LYS A 374 -15.65 15.54 18.66
C LYS A 374 -15.22 16.96 19.03
N HIS A 375 -15.20 17.27 20.32
CA HIS A 375 -14.83 18.60 20.84
C HIS A 375 -13.39 19.03 20.47
N ARG A 376 -12.50 18.08 20.14
CA ARG A 376 -11.09 18.33 19.78
C ARG A 376 -10.90 18.74 18.32
N PHE A 377 -11.91 18.52 17.46
CA PHE A 377 -11.76 18.63 16.01
C PHE A 377 -12.50 19.82 15.41
N ALA A 378 -11.92 20.34 14.34
CA ALA A 378 -12.56 21.33 13.48
C ALA A 378 -13.72 20.69 12.71
N GLU A 379 -14.77 21.46 12.49
CA GLU A 379 -15.92 21.04 11.69
C GLU A 379 -15.93 21.77 10.35
N PRO A 380 -16.43 21.14 9.27
CA PRO A 380 -16.60 21.81 7.99
C PRO A 380 -17.62 22.94 8.10
N ASP A 381 -17.38 24.00 7.37
CA ASP A 381 -18.35 25.06 7.17
C ASP A 381 -19.44 24.57 6.20
N PRO A 382 -20.71 24.56 6.57
CA PRO A 382 -21.79 24.09 5.70
C PRO A 382 -21.95 24.87 4.38
N GLU A 383 -21.45 26.12 4.33
CA GLU A 383 -21.57 26.98 3.14
C GLU A 383 -20.39 26.86 2.19
N THR A 384 -19.21 26.50 2.70
CA THR A 384 -17.97 26.52 1.92
C THR A 384 -17.24 25.20 1.89
N ASP A 385 -17.68 24.19 2.65
CA ASP A 385 -16.98 22.91 2.87
C ASP A 385 -15.52 23.06 3.35
N LYS A 386 -15.11 24.26 3.73
CA LYS A 386 -13.78 24.52 4.30
C LYS A 386 -13.81 24.24 5.81
N LEU A 387 -12.78 23.59 6.32
CA LEU A 387 -12.65 23.37 7.76
C LEU A 387 -12.50 24.70 8.49
N LYS A 388 -13.32 24.91 9.52
CA LYS A 388 -13.19 26.04 10.45
C LYS A 388 -12.10 25.75 11.47
N LEU A 389 -10.85 25.99 11.09
CA LEU A 389 -9.71 25.86 12.00
C LEU A 389 -9.81 26.97 13.05
N VAL A 390 -10.24 26.61 14.23
CA VAL A 390 -10.31 27.47 15.41
C VAL A 390 -9.16 27.13 16.33
N GLU A 391 -8.61 28.11 17.03
CA GLU A 391 -7.53 27.87 18.00
C GLU A 391 -7.90 26.74 19.00
N GLY A 392 -7.01 25.78 19.15
CA GLY A 392 -7.21 24.61 20.00
C GLY A 392 -7.92 23.43 19.35
N LYS A 393 -8.39 23.57 18.08
CA LYS A 393 -8.99 22.45 17.32
C LYS A 393 -8.06 21.97 16.21
N LYS A 394 -8.01 20.64 16.02
CA LYS A 394 -7.22 19.98 14.96
C LYS A 394 -8.09 19.62 13.77
N GLY A 395 -7.50 19.60 12.58
CA GLY A 395 -8.08 18.90 11.43
C GLY A 395 -7.95 17.40 11.61
N ARG A 396 -8.96 16.62 11.19
CA ARG A 396 -8.88 15.15 11.16
C ARG A 396 -8.16 14.68 9.91
N ILE A 397 -7.63 13.46 9.95
CA ILE A 397 -6.84 12.87 8.88
C ILE A 397 -7.46 11.51 8.48
N ALA A 398 -7.79 11.36 7.20
CA ALA A 398 -8.18 10.06 6.66
C ALA A 398 -6.95 9.23 6.30
N VAL A 399 -7.03 7.92 6.52
CA VAL A 399 -6.08 6.94 5.99
C VAL A 399 -6.84 6.05 5.02
N VAL A 400 -6.62 6.27 3.74
CA VAL A 400 -7.37 5.61 2.65
C VAL A 400 -6.52 4.50 2.05
N ILE A 401 -6.92 3.26 2.33
CA ILE A 401 -6.23 2.05 1.88
C ILE A 401 -6.89 1.57 0.60
N ARG A 402 -6.10 1.48 -0.47
CA ARG A 402 -6.57 1.04 -1.78
C ARG A 402 -6.64 -0.48 -1.83
N LEU A 403 -7.86 -1.00 -1.98
CA LEU A 403 -8.16 -2.42 -2.15
C LEU A 403 -8.72 -2.72 -3.55
N TYR A 404 -8.89 -4.00 -3.86
CA TYR A 404 -9.52 -4.45 -5.09
C TYR A 404 -10.26 -5.78 -4.89
N THR A 405 -11.29 -6.03 -5.69
CA THR A 405 -12.03 -7.30 -5.66
C THR A 405 -11.13 -8.49 -5.97
N GLY A 406 -11.18 -9.51 -5.12
CA GLY A 406 -10.29 -10.68 -5.16
C GLY A 406 -8.94 -10.43 -4.47
N PHE A 407 -8.85 -9.44 -3.59
CA PHE A 407 -7.68 -9.28 -2.72
C PHE A 407 -7.59 -10.46 -1.73
N PRO A 408 -6.40 -11.10 -1.59
CA PRO A 408 -6.24 -12.22 -0.68
C PRO A 408 -6.16 -11.73 0.78
N TRP A 409 -7.24 -11.88 1.52
CA TRP A 409 -7.27 -11.59 2.95
C TRP A 409 -6.66 -12.74 3.74
N THR A 410 -5.40 -12.60 4.12
CA THR A 410 -4.75 -13.50 5.07
C THR A 410 -4.95 -12.97 6.49
N GLN A 411 -4.82 -13.83 7.49
CA GLN A 411 -4.91 -13.42 8.89
C GLN A 411 -3.79 -12.43 9.28
N LEU A 412 -2.63 -12.49 8.64
CA LEU A 412 -1.56 -11.51 8.84
C LEU A 412 -1.91 -10.13 8.29
N VAL A 413 -2.62 -10.08 7.16
CA VAL A 413 -3.19 -8.82 6.63
C VAL A 413 -4.24 -8.26 7.60
N VAL A 414 -5.11 -9.10 8.12
CA VAL A 414 -6.11 -8.71 9.12
C VAL A 414 -5.44 -8.12 10.37
N LEU A 415 -4.42 -8.79 10.91
CA LEU A 415 -3.63 -8.28 12.05
C LEU A 415 -3.01 -6.91 11.78
N ASN A 416 -2.46 -6.69 10.58
CA ASN A 416 -1.89 -5.39 10.22
C ASN A 416 -2.95 -4.28 10.23
N PHE A 417 -4.15 -4.54 9.72
CA PHE A 417 -5.22 -3.53 9.71
C PHE A 417 -5.85 -3.33 11.08
N ARG A 418 -6.02 -4.37 11.89
CA ARG A 418 -6.41 -4.23 13.31
C ARG A 418 -5.44 -3.32 14.07
N ALA A 419 -4.13 -3.54 13.88
CA ALA A 419 -3.10 -2.69 14.47
C ALA A 419 -3.19 -1.24 13.97
N MET A 420 -3.32 -1.06 12.65
CA MET A 420 -3.39 0.27 12.04
C MET A 420 -4.60 1.06 12.54
N ILE A 421 -5.80 0.47 12.55
CA ILE A 421 -7.01 1.13 13.03
C ILE A 421 -6.89 1.46 14.53
N ASN A 422 -6.45 0.50 15.32
CA ASN A 422 -6.31 0.71 16.75
C ASN A 422 -5.32 1.83 17.08
N GLU A 423 -4.15 1.82 16.46
CA GLU A 423 -3.08 2.78 16.74
C GLU A 423 -3.37 4.17 16.18
N LEU A 424 -3.93 4.26 14.97
CA LEU A 424 -4.23 5.53 14.33
C LEU A 424 -5.54 6.14 14.81
N ALA A 425 -6.64 5.37 14.80
CA ALA A 425 -7.94 5.94 15.13
C ALA A 425 -8.22 5.94 16.63
N LEU A 426 -8.12 4.79 17.30
CA LEU A 426 -8.58 4.69 18.69
C LEU A 426 -7.61 5.32 19.68
N LYS A 427 -6.32 5.00 19.57
CA LYS A 427 -5.30 5.51 20.50
C LYS A 427 -5.02 6.99 20.33
N SER A 428 -5.31 7.58 19.16
CA SER A 428 -5.24 9.04 18.94
C SER A 428 -6.49 9.79 19.43
N GLY A 429 -7.54 9.05 19.85
CA GLY A 429 -8.84 9.65 20.18
C GLY A 429 -9.56 10.21 18.95
N GLY A 430 -9.53 9.51 17.81
CA GLY A 430 -10.27 9.89 16.60
C GLY A 430 -9.59 10.93 15.71
N GLU A 431 -8.30 11.25 15.94
CA GLU A 431 -7.54 12.18 15.08
C GLU A 431 -7.39 11.62 13.66
N TYR A 432 -7.18 10.31 13.56
CA TYR A 432 -7.16 9.57 12.30
C TYR A 432 -8.43 8.74 12.13
N HIS A 433 -8.79 8.48 10.87
CA HIS A 433 -9.86 7.56 10.52
C HIS A 433 -9.42 6.70 9.34
N VAL A 434 -9.52 5.37 9.47
CA VAL A 434 -9.09 4.42 8.44
C VAL A 434 -10.28 4.03 7.57
N HIS A 435 -10.09 4.11 6.26
CA HIS A 435 -11.07 3.76 5.24
C HIS A 435 -10.48 2.81 4.21
N PHE A 436 -11.31 1.96 3.64
CA PHE A 436 -10.95 1.09 2.53
C PHE A 436 -11.63 1.57 1.24
N LEU A 437 -10.82 1.89 0.23
CA LEU A 437 -11.29 2.30 -1.08
C LEU A 437 -11.18 1.11 -2.03
N LEU A 438 -12.28 0.35 -2.19
CA LEU A 438 -12.29 -0.93 -2.88
C LEU A 438 -12.64 -0.77 -4.36
N HIS A 439 -11.67 -1.08 -5.22
CA HIS A 439 -11.85 -1.12 -6.66
C HIS A 439 -12.65 -2.36 -7.09
N VAL A 440 -13.82 -2.15 -7.65
CA VAL A 440 -14.65 -3.18 -8.25
C VAL A 440 -14.24 -3.35 -9.71
N LYS A 441 -13.55 -4.46 -10.00
CA LYS A 441 -12.98 -4.73 -11.33
C LYS A 441 -14.01 -4.99 -12.42
N ASP A 442 -15.21 -5.46 -12.05
CA ASP A 442 -16.31 -5.66 -12.99
C ASP A 442 -17.15 -4.38 -13.11
N ASN A 443 -16.94 -3.67 -14.20
CA ASN A 443 -17.64 -2.44 -14.51
C ASN A 443 -19.14 -2.63 -14.81
N ASN A 444 -19.63 -3.87 -14.92
CA ASN A 444 -21.06 -4.13 -15.14
C ASN A 444 -21.84 -4.27 -13.84
N LEU A 445 -21.17 -4.36 -12.69
CA LEU A 445 -21.85 -4.42 -11.40
C LEU A 445 -22.41 -3.05 -11.02
N PRO A 446 -23.73 -2.95 -10.75
CA PRO A 446 -24.39 -1.68 -10.48
C PRO A 446 -24.17 -1.22 -9.02
N ILE A 447 -22.92 -0.98 -8.64
CA ILE A 447 -22.53 -0.62 -7.26
C ILE A 447 -23.14 0.68 -6.73
N TRP A 448 -23.75 1.48 -7.60
CA TRP A 448 -24.43 2.75 -7.26
C TRP A 448 -25.95 2.65 -7.23
N SER A 449 -26.54 1.50 -7.54
CA SER A 449 -28.00 1.37 -7.67
C SER A 449 -28.60 0.06 -7.19
N ASP A 450 -27.76 -0.94 -6.81
CA ASP A 450 -28.24 -2.23 -6.32
C ASP A 450 -27.54 -2.65 -5.03
N ASP A 451 -28.23 -2.46 -3.93
CA ASP A 451 -27.76 -2.78 -2.60
C ASP A 451 -27.46 -4.27 -2.40
N VAL A 452 -28.20 -5.16 -3.08
CA VAL A 452 -27.96 -6.59 -2.99
C VAL A 452 -26.61 -6.96 -3.61
N SER A 453 -26.32 -6.42 -4.79
CA SER A 453 -25.01 -6.61 -5.44
C SER A 453 -23.87 -6.05 -4.59
N VAL A 454 -24.08 -4.91 -3.95
CA VAL A 454 -23.08 -4.31 -3.03
C VAL A 454 -22.82 -5.22 -1.84
N GLN A 455 -23.86 -5.74 -1.18
CA GLN A 455 -23.68 -6.62 -0.02
C GLN A 455 -22.99 -7.94 -0.40
N GLN A 456 -23.39 -8.56 -1.50
CA GLN A 456 -22.75 -9.78 -2.00
C GLN A 456 -21.28 -9.56 -2.34
N LEU A 457 -20.93 -8.38 -2.85
CA LEU A 457 -19.58 -8.01 -3.17
C LEU A 457 -18.74 -7.84 -1.88
N LEU A 458 -19.25 -7.19 -0.87
CA LEU A 458 -18.60 -7.05 0.42
C LEU A 458 -18.39 -8.43 1.08
N ASP A 459 -19.44 -9.26 1.16
CA ASP A 459 -19.38 -10.60 1.77
C ASP A 459 -18.36 -11.51 1.08
N SER A 460 -18.15 -11.31 -0.22
CA SER A 460 -17.21 -12.13 -1.01
C SER A 460 -15.78 -11.64 -1.00
N ASN A 461 -15.52 -10.38 -0.62
CA ASN A 461 -14.22 -9.74 -0.84
C ASN A 461 -13.61 -9.10 0.41
N VAL A 462 -14.33 -8.95 1.51
CA VAL A 462 -13.83 -8.25 2.71
C VAL A 462 -14.26 -9.00 3.96
N PRO A 463 -13.38 -9.17 4.97
CA PRO A 463 -13.78 -9.73 6.24
C PRO A 463 -14.91 -8.90 6.90
N PRO A 464 -15.91 -9.53 7.54
CA PRO A 464 -17.04 -8.83 8.11
C PRO A 464 -16.70 -7.70 9.07
N GLU A 465 -15.64 -7.86 9.86
CA GLU A 465 -15.16 -6.85 10.82
C GLU A 465 -14.81 -5.49 10.16
N PHE A 466 -14.58 -5.47 8.83
CA PHE A 466 -14.18 -4.26 8.07
C PHE A 466 -15.24 -3.77 7.09
N HIS A 467 -16.40 -4.41 6.96
CA HIS A 467 -17.42 -4.05 5.96
C HIS A 467 -17.80 -2.57 6.01
N GLY A 468 -18.01 -2.03 7.21
CA GLY A 468 -18.43 -0.65 7.39
C GLY A 468 -17.38 0.40 7.05
N LEU A 469 -16.11 -0.01 6.80
CA LEU A 469 -15.03 0.90 6.40
C LEU A 469 -14.91 1.07 4.88
N VAL A 470 -15.70 0.31 4.09
CA VAL A 470 -15.49 0.18 2.66
C VAL A 470 -16.29 1.20 1.87
N THR A 471 -15.59 1.97 1.04
CA THR A 471 -16.16 2.75 -0.06
C THR A 471 -15.86 2.04 -1.37
N LEU A 472 -16.88 1.73 -2.15
CA LEU A 472 -16.75 1.06 -3.45
C LEU A 472 -16.54 2.07 -4.56
N TRP A 473 -15.74 1.68 -5.55
CA TRP A 473 -15.60 2.43 -6.78
C TRP A 473 -15.29 1.51 -7.96
N SER A 474 -15.60 1.97 -9.19
CA SER A 474 -15.27 1.28 -10.43
C SER A 474 -14.76 2.26 -11.48
N GLU A 475 -14.09 1.75 -12.51
CA GLU A 475 -13.64 2.57 -13.65
C GLU A 475 -14.83 3.21 -14.38
N ALA A 476 -15.95 2.48 -14.53
CA ALA A 476 -17.17 3.02 -15.09
C ALA A 476 -17.74 4.20 -14.31
N GLN A 477 -17.64 4.15 -12.98
CA GLN A 477 -18.06 5.27 -12.12
C GLN A 477 -17.12 6.47 -12.29
N MET A 478 -15.82 6.25 -12.45
CA MET A 478 -14.87 7.34 -12.72
C MET A 478 -15.14 7.99 -14.09
N GLU A 479 -15.61 7.25 -15.10
CA GLU A 479 -16.08 7.82 -16.37
C GLU A 479 -17.29 8.74 -16.23
N LEU A 480 -18.15 8.50 -15.24
CA LEU A 480 -19.28 9.40 -14.93
C LEU A 480 -18.82 10.66 -14.19
N PHE A 481 -17.88 10.54 -13.27
CA PHE A 481 -17.34 11.71 -12.53
C PHE A 481 -16.49 12.64 -13.40
N TYR A 482 -15.72 12.06 -14.30
CA TYR A 482 -14.81 12.78 -15.21
C TYR A 482 -15.20 12.51 -16.66
N PRO A 483 -16.36 13.01 -17.10
CA PRO A 483 -16.88 12.75 -18.44
C PRO A 483 -16.08 13.48 -19.50
N GLY A 484 -16.21 13.03 -20.73
CA GLY A 484 -15.66 13.71 -21.89
C GLY A 484 -14.53 12.92 -22.55
N LYS A 485 -13.94 13.49 -23.57
CA LYS A 485 -12.85 12.88 -24.29
C LYS A 485 -11.53 13.46 -23.80
N PHE A 486 -10.72 12.61 -23.23
CA PHE A 486 -9.34 12.95 -22.92
C PHE A 486 -8.49 12.77 -24.18
N GLU A 487 -7.56 13.68 -24.40
CA GLU A 487 -6.61 13.59 -25.49
C GLU A 487 -5.63 12.44 -25.27
N ASP A 488 -5.00 11.99 -26.35
CA ASP A 488 -3.93 11.00 -26.26
C ASP A 488 -2.73 11.60 -25.49
N PRO A 489 -1.95 10.78 -24.77
CA PRO A 489 -0.71 11.21 -24.16
C PRO A 489 0.23 11.88 -25.16
N ILE A 490 0.98 12.88 -24.71
CA ILE A 490 1.89 13.72 -25.55
C ILE A 490 2.86 12.89 -26.38
N SER A 491 3.29 11.74 -25.86
CA SER A 491 4.02 10.77 -26.67
C SER A 491 3.45 9.40 -26.47
N LYS A 492 3.33 8.64 -27.57
CA LYS A 492 2.85 7.26 -27.52
C LYS A 492 3.80 6.43 -26.66
N PRO A 493 3.32 5.92 -25.54
CA PRO A 493 4.13 5.03 -24.72
C PRO A 493 4.45 3.73 -25.43
N PRO A 494 5.45 2.97 -25.00
CA PRO A 494 5.74 1.65 -25.56
C PRO A 494 4.51 0.75 -25.58
N ILE A 495 4.39 -0.14 -26.58
CA ILE A 495 3.20 -0.96 -26.86
C ILE A 495 2.68 -1.75 -25.63
N ASN A 496 3.56 -2.09 -24.71
CA ASN A 496 3.23 -2.82 -23.49
C ASN A 496 3.03 -1.91 -22.25
N ASN A 497 3.01 -0.60 -22.45
CA ASN A 497 2.83 0.33 -21.33
C ASN A 497 1.39 0.28 -20.82
N PRO A 498 1.15 0.05 -19.53
CA PRO A 498 -0.18 0.12 -18.93
C PRO A 498 -0.88 1.47 -19.10
N ALA A 499 -0.13 2.56 -19.29
CA ALA A 499 -0.66 3.89 -19.59
C ALA A 499 -1.42 3.96 -20.93
N MET A 500 -1.28 2.99 -21.82
CA MET A 500 -2.13 2.83 -23.03
C MET A 500 -3.58 2.46 -22.68
N ARG A 501 -3.91 2.18 -21.44
CA ARG A 501 -5.27 1.98 -20.97
C ARG A 501 -5.97 3.31 -20.81
N GLY A 502 -7.30 3.28 -20.81
CA GLY A 502 -8.11 4.48 -20.65
C GLY A 502 -7.71 5.31 -19.43
N VAL A 503 -7.87 6.61 -19.52
CA VAL A 503 -7.54 7.56 -18.45
C VAL A 503 -8.21 7.18 -17.12
N HIS A 504 -9.43 6.64 -17.15
CA HIS A 504 -10.18 6.23 -15.96
C HIS A 504 -9.72 4.89 -15.37
N GLY A 505 -8.80 4.19 -16.04
CA GLY A 505 -8.28 2.91 -15.58
C GLY A 505 -7.48 3.04 -14.28
N VAL A 506 -7.73 2.13 -13.32
CA VAL A 506 -7.05 2.10 -12.02
C VAL A 506 -5.53 2.16 -12.12
N PHE A 507 -4.98 1.55 -13.15
CA PHE A 507 -3.55 1.48 -13.36
C PHE A 507 -2.94 2.83 -13.79
N ARG A 508 -3.70 3.60 -14.57
CA ARG A 508 -3.26 4.89 -15.10
C ARG A 508 -3.51 6.03 -14.11
N SER A 509 -4.64 5.99 -13.43
CA SER A 509 -5.14 7.11 -12.64
C SER A 509 -5.73 6.66 -11.30
N ALA A 510 -4.92 5.95 -10.49
CA ALA A 510 -5.32 5.52 -9.16
C ALA A 510 -5.68 6.68 -8.20
N HIS A 511 -5.34 7.91 -8.58
CA HIS A 511 -5.67 9.13 -7.84
C HIS A 511 -7.12 9.62 -8.03
N LEU A 512 -7.81 9.22 -9.11
CA LEU A 512 -9.18 9.69 -9.38
C LEU A 512 -10.16 9.34 -8.26
N PRO A 513 -10.27 8.07 -7.81
CA PRO A 513 -11.19 7.73 -6.73
C PRO A 513 -10.83 8.41 -5.40
N LEU A 514 -9.56 8.70 -5.15
CA LEU A 514 -9.14 9.44 -3.96
C LEU A 514 -9.58 10.90 -4.01
N GLN A 515 -9.55 11.54 -5.19
CA GLN A 515 -10.07 12.89 -5.38
C GLN A 515 -11.58 12.95 -5.11
N VAL A 516 -12.32 11.98 -5.62
CA VAL A 516 -13.78 11.88 -5.37
C VAL A 516 -14.04 11.62 -3.89
N PHE A 517 -13.29 10.74 -3.26
CA PHE A 517 -13.38 10.50 -1.83
C PHE A 517 -13.15 11.78 -1.01
N ALA A 518 -12.15 12.59 -1.37
CA ALA A 518 -11.86 13.85 -0.68
C ALA A 518 -12.96 14.92 -0.87
N LEU A 519 -13.67 14.90 -2.00
CA LEU A 519 -14.85 15.75 -2.21
C LEU A 519 -15.99 15.39 -1.25
N GLN A 520 -16.19 14.10 -1.01
CA GLN A 520 -17.26 13.56 -0.18
C GLN A 520 -17.00 13.71 1.33
N HIS A 521 -15.75 13.89 1.71
CA HIS A 521 -15.28 13.90 3.10
C HIS A 521 -14.64 15.24 3.47
N PRO A 522 -15.44 16.33 3.59
CA PRO A 522 -14.92 17.66 3.95
C PRO A 522 -14.41 17.75 5.38
N GLU A 523 -14.72 16.79 6.23
CA GLU A 523 -14.27 16.69 7.63
C GLU A 523 -12.78 16.35 7.78
N TYR A 524 -12.09 15.94 6.70
CA TYR A 524 -10.66 15.64 6.74
C TYR A 524 -9.84 16.75 6.08
N GLU A 525 -8.78 17.14 6.76
CA GLU A 525 -7.82 18.12 6.25
C GLU A 525 -6.76 17.46 5.36
N HIS A 526 -6.35 16.24 5.72
CA HIS A 526 -5.34 15.47 5.01
C HIS A 526 -5.78 14.02 4.79
N PHE A 527 -5.21 13.40 3.75
CA PHE A 527 -5.49 12.03 3.33
C PHE A 527 -4.18 11.28 3.11
N TRP A 528 -3.92 10.24 3.89
CA TRP A 528 -2.90 9.27 3.55
C TRP A 528 -3.45 8.32 2.48
N ASN A 529 -2.84 8.31 1.31
CA ASN A 529 -3.05 7.30 0.27
C ASN A 529 -2.12 6.12 0.57
N TRP A 530 -2.67 4.95 0.86
CA TRP A 530 -1.88 3.82 1.37
C TRP A 530 -2.09 2.54 0.55
N GLU A 531 -1.02 1.73 0.41
CA GLU A 531 -1.08 0.44 -0.28
C GLU A 531 -1.15 -0.71 0.73
N MET A 532 -1.85 -1.79 0.35
CA MET A 532 -2.14 -2.91 1.25
C MET A 532 -0.92 -3.81 1.55
N ASP A 533 0.12 -3.74 0.74
CA ASP A 533 1.33 -4.57 0.85
C ASP A 533 2.49 -3.86 1.57
N MET A 534 2.19 -2.78 2.28
CA MET A 534 3.10 -2.09 3.17
C MET A 534 2.94 -2.56 4.60
N ARG A 535 4.05 -2.75 5.31
CA ARG A 535 4.07 -3.08 6.74
C ARG A 535 4.99 -2.12 7.48
N TYR A 536 4.67 -1.86 8.73
CA TYR A 536 5.49 -1.06 9.62
C TYR A 536 5.79 -1.82 10.91
N LEU A 537 7.04 -1.89 11.29
CA LEU A 537 7.50 -2.62 12.47
C LEU A 537 7.25 -1.87 13.78
N GLY A 538 7.12 -0.54 13.73
CA GLY A 538 6.81 0.31 14.88
C GLY A 538 5.33 0.67 15.01
N ASN A 539 5.04 1.74 15.72
CA ASN A 539 3.69 2.25 15.93
C ASN A 539 3.25 3.16 14.76
N TRP A 540 2.08 2.88 14.18
CA TRP A 540 1.57 3.63 13.02
C TRP A 540 1.32 5.11 13.30
N TYR A 541 0.79 5.43 14.48
CA TYR A 541 0.54 6.82 14.88
C TYR A 541 1.86 7.60 14.97
N GLU A 542 2.87 7.04 15.64
CA GLU A 542 4.18 7.64 15.72
C GLU A 542 4.75 7.97 14.34
N LEU A 543 4.68 7.02 13.41
CA LEU A 543 5.15 7.25 12.05
C LEU A 543 4.44 8.44 11.40
N PHE A 544 3.12 8.42 11.35
CA PHE A 544 2.34 9.40 10.60
C PHE A 544 2.39 10.80 11.22
N ASP A 545 2.31 10.88 12.55
CA ASP A 545 2.42 12.12 13.30
C ASP A 545 3.81 12.76 13.14
N ARG A 546 4.88 11.94 13.30
CA ARG A 546 6.25 12.42 13.20
C ARG A 546 6.62 12.84 11.76
N LEU A 547 6.19 12.11 10.74
CA LEU A 547 6.39 12.50 9.35
C LEU A 547 5.67 13.81 9.03
N GLY A 548 4.42 13.97 9.46
CA GLY A 548 3.64 15.19 9.28
C GLY A 548 4.30 16.38 9.95
N SER A 549 4.56 16.29 11.25
CA SER A 549 5.18 17.35 12.04
C SER A 549 6.58 17.75 11.56
N TRP A 550 7.33 16.79 11.00
CA TRP A 550 8.64 17.09 10.41
C TRP A 550 8.50 17.81 9.07
N ALA A 551 7.60 17.38 8.21
CA ALA A 551 7.38 17.98 6.89
C ALA A 551 6.89 19.43 6.99
N ASP A 552 6.04 19.73 7.98
CA ASP A 552 5.54 21.08 8.23
C ASP A 552 6.68 22.06 8.62
N LYS A 553 7.76 21.55 9.22
CA LYS A 553 8.94 22.35 9.59
C LYS A 553 9.94 22.57 8.44
N GLN A 554 9.73 21.97 7.28
CA GLN A 554 10.67 22.15 6.18
C GLN A 554 10.46 23.49 5.49
N PRO A 555 11.52 24.31 5.28
CA PRO A 555 11.42 25.55 4.54
C PRO A 555 11.21 25.28 3.04
N ARG A 556 10.57 26.21 2.35
CA ARG A 556 10.34 26.12 0.89
C ARG A 556 11.60 26.40 0.04
N LYS A 557 12.53 27.18 0.58
CA LYS A 557 13.81 27.47 -0.12
C LYS A 557 14.54 26.18 -0.43
N LEU A 558 14.89 25.97 -1.71
CA LEU A 558 15.54 24.76 -2.22
C LEU A 558 14.85 23.43 -1.84
N LEU A 559 13.55 23.48 -1.66
CA LEU A 559 12.79 22.30 -1.26
C LEU A 559 12.73 21.25 -2.38
N TRP A 560 12.56 21.69 -3.61
CA TRP A 560 12.52 20.79 -4.78
C TRP A 560 13.88 20.12 -5.01
N GLU A 561 14.98 20.83 -4.83
CA GLU A 561 16.34 20.30 -4.95
C GLU A 561 16.66 19.28 -3.85
N ARG A 562 16.17 19.52 -2.61
CA ARG A 562 16.27 18.53 -1.53
C ARG A 562 15.42 17.30 -1.81
N ASN A 563 14.23 17.49 -2.33
CA ASN A 563 13.31 16.41 -2.65
C ASN A 563 13.84 15.45 -3.72
N GLU A 564 14.75 15.89 -4.58
CA GLU A 564 15.33 15.07 -5.65
C GLU A 564 16.43 14.11 -5.17
N ARG A 565 16.75 14.08 -3.87
CA ARG A 565 17.89 13.32 -3.33
C ARG A 565 17.51 12.51 -2.12
N TYR A 566 18.10 11.31 -2.04
CA TYR A 566 18.12 10.55 -0.80
C TYR A 566 19.07 11.18 0.23
N TYR A 567 18.61 11.29 1.45
CA TYR A 567 19.47 11.61 2.59
C TYR A 567 20.19 10.35 3.06
N ILE A 568 21.53 10.38 3.03
CA ILE A 568 22.40 9.25 3.40
C ILE A 568 23.27 9.72 4.56
N PRO A 569 22.92 9.38 5.83
CA PRO A 569 23.57 9.95 7.01
C PRO A 569 25.08 9.74 7.06
N VAL A 570 25.57 8.56 6.67
CA VAL A 570 27.01 8.23 6.67
C VAL A 570 27.78 9.09 5.64
N HIS A 571 27.13 9.56 4.58
CA HIS A 571 27.75 10.41 3.56
C HIS A 571 27.58 11.90 3.86
N HIS A 572 26.36 12.29 4.19
CA HIS A 572 25.99 13.69 4.33
C HIS A 572 26.17 14.23 5.77
N GLY A 573 26.33 13.36 6.78
CA GLY A 573 26.32 13.76 8.18
C GLY A 573 24.92 14.12 8.66
N THR A 574 24.77 15.24 9.36
CA THR A 574 23.48 15.71 9.88
C THR A 574 22.56 16.22 8.77
N TRP A 575 21.25 16.34 9.08
CA TRP A 575 20.27 16.93 8.15
C TRP A 575 20.67 18.35 7.71
N ASN A 576 21.19 19.17 8.61
CA ASN A 576 21.67 20.52 8.27
C ASN A 576 22.86 20.48 7.29
N ASN A 577 23.77 19.53 7.47
CA ASN A 577 24.88 19.33 6.52
C ASN A 577 24.39 18.90 5.12
N PHE A 578 23.38 18.01 5.08
CA PHE A 578 22.74 17.63 3.83
C PHE A 578 22.09 18.82 3.13
N THR A 579 21.34 19.64 3.88
CA THR A 579 20.71 20.86 3.35
C THR A 579 21.75 21.83 2.79
N ALA A 580 22.85 22.08 3.54
CA ALA A 580 23.95 22.92 3.08
C ALA A 580 24.67 22.35 1.84
N ALA A 581 24.82 21.02 1.79
CA ALA A 581 25.41 20.36 0.61
C ALA A 581 24.52 20.55 -0.63
N VAL A 582 23.20 20.40 -0.51
CA VAL A 582 22.25 20.64 -1.62
C VAL A 582 22.30 22.10 -2.08
N GLU A 583 22.38 23.06 -1.15
CA GLU A 583 22.53 24.48 -1.49
C GLU A 583 23.82 24.72 -2.28
N GLN A 584 24.94 24.10 -1.85
CA GLN A 584 26.21 24.21 -2.55
C GLN A 584 26.15 23.57 -3.94
N TYR A 585 25.53 22.38 -4.07
CA TYR A 585 25.36 21.71 -5.38
C TYR A 585 24.52 22.56 -6.34
N THR A 586 23.46 23.20 -5.84
CA THR A 586 22.62 24.10 -6.65
C THR A 586 23.42 25.31 -7.12
N LYS A 587 24.18 25.95 -6.23
CA LYS A 587 25.08 27.07 -6.58
C LYS A 587 26.12 26.67 -7.62
N ASP A 588 26.79 25.54 -7.45
CA ASP A 588 27.82 25.04 -8.34
C ASP A 588 27.25 24.67 -9.72
N SER A 589 25.99 24.27 -9.81
CA SER A 589 25.31 23.97 -11.07
C SER A 589 25.04 25.20 -11.92
N GLY A 590 25.11 26.41 -11.35
CA GLY A 590 24.75 27.67 -11.99
C GLY A 590 23.26 27.79 -12.34
N LYS A 591 22.39 26.86 -11.90
CA LYS A 591 20.94 26.92 -12.10
C LYS A 591 20.29 27.65 -10.94
N PRO A 592 19.28 28.48 -11.19
CA PRO A 592 18.49 29.05 -10.11
C PRO A 592 17.74 27.95 -9.38
N GLY A 593 17.56 28.10 -8.08
CA GLY A 593 16.68 27.24 -7.30
C GLY A 593 15.22 27.32 -7.78
N VAL A 594 14.50 26.22 -7.67
CA VAL A 594 13.08 26.16 -8.03
C VAL A 594 12.25 26.46 -6.78
N PHE A 595 11.37 27.45 -6.89
CA PHE A 595 10.52 27.83 -5.76
C PHE A 595 9.05 27.47 -5.99
N GLY A 596 8.49 27.77 -7.16
CA GLY A 596 7.10 27.58 -7.53
C GLY A 596 6.21 28.80 -7.17
N PRO A 597 4.97 28.88 -7.65
CA PRO A 597 4.37 28.00 -8.67
C PRO A 597 5.12 28.09 -10.00
N VAL A 598 5.26 26.98 -10.71
CA VAL A 598 5.98 26.94 -11.98
C VAL A 598 5.03 27.12 -13.14
N LYS A 599 5.07 28.29 -13.76
CA LYS A 599 4.25 28.63 -14.90
C LYS A 599 4.83 28.07 -16.20
N PHE A 600 3.97 27.66 -17.11
CA PHE A 600 4.32 27.18 -18.45
C PHE A 600 3.21 27.55 -19.44
N ASP A 601 3.50 27.55 -20.75
CA ASP A 601 2.63 28.11 -21.79
C ASP A 601 1.21 27.55 -21.81
N GLU A 602 1.05 26.23 -21.58
CA GLU A 602 -0.22 25.52 -21.61
C GLU A 602 -0.86 25.34 -20.22
N GLY A 603 -0.21 25.89 -19.17
CA GLY A 603 -0.72 25.82 -17.80
C GLY A 603 -2.01 26.61 -17.64
N LYS A 604 -2.99 26.02 -16.95
CA LYS A 604 -4.27 26.63 -16.67
C LYS A 604 -4.31 27.11 -15.23
N GLN A 605 -4.97 28.25 -15.02
CA GLN A 605 -5.23 28.74 -13.67
C GLN A 605 -6.44 28.01 -13.08
N LEU A 606 -6.31 27.57 -11.85
CA LEU A 606 -7.38 27.03 -11.05
C LEU A 606 -8.26 28.17 -10.47
N ARG A 607 -9.45 27.83 -9.97
CA ARG A 607 -10.41 28.83 -9.48
C ARG A 607 -9.83 29.74 -8.40
N PHE A 608 -9.12 29.17 -7.43
CA PHE A 608 -8.50 29.96 -6.36
C PHE A 608 -7.46 30.96 -6.90
N GLU A 609 -6.66 30.56 -7.89
CA GLU A 609 -5.69 31.46 -8.55
C GLU A 609 -6.37 32.55 -9.36
N GLN A 610 -7.52 32.25 -10.02
CA GLN A 610 -8.33 33.24 -10.73
C GLN A 610 -8.97 34.27 -9.78
N GLN A 611 -9.21 33.88 -8.53
CA GLN A 611 -9.72 34.74 -7.46
C GLN A 611 -8.60 35.55 -6.79
N GLY A 612 -7.36 35.37 -7.19
CA GLY A 612 -6.19 36.04 -6.63
C GLY A 612 -5.64 35.37 -5.33
N GLU A 613 -6.13 34.18 -5.00
CA GLU A 613 -5.61 33.42 -3.87
C GLU A 613 -4.31 32.70 -4.23
N SER A 614 -3.41 32.55 -3.26
CA SER A 614 -2.17 31.82 -3.40
C SER A 614 -2.19 30.53 -2.57
N SER A 615 -1.56 29.49 -3.08
CA SER A 615 -1.29 28.28 -2.31
C SER A 615 -0.14 28.45 -1.29
N MET A 616 0.64 29.53 -1.46
CA MET A 616 1.80 29.84 -0.60
C MET A 616 1.42 30.91 0.44
N PRO A 617 2.09 30.89 1.62
CA PRO A 617 2.00 31.98 2.58
C PRO A 617 2.45 33.32 1.96
N ASP A 618 1.83 34.43 2.38
CA ASP A 618 2.16 35.76 1.86
C ASP A 618 3.65 36.11 2.08
N SER A 619 4.23 35.73 3.21
CA SER A 619 5.65 35.92 3.49
C SER A 619 6.57 35.27 2.46
N CYS A 620 6.16 34.15 1.88
CA CYS A 620 6.91 33.46 0.85
C CYS A 620 6.71 34.10 -0.55
N VAL A 621 5.60 34.78 -0.75
CA VAL A 621 5.34 35.55 -1.98
C VAL A 621 6.19 36.81 -1.98
N ASP A 622 6.32 37.47 -0.82
CA ASP A 622 7.06 38.72 -0.66
C ASP A 622 8.57 38.51 -0.73
N ASP A 623 9.09 37.46 -0.07
CA ASP A 623 10.51 37.10 -0.10
C ASP A 623 10.74 35.60 -0.27
N PRO A 624 10.88 35.09 -1.50
CA PRO A 624 11.17 33.69 -1.76
C PRO A 624 12.54 33.21 -1.27
N GLU A 625 13.46 34.11 -0.96
CA GLU A 625 14.81 33.78 -0.48
C GLU A 625 14.88 33.72 1.05
N ASP A 626 13.81 34.11 1.76
CA ASP A 626 13.74 33.98 3.21
C ASP A 626 13.91 32.50 3.62
N PRO A 627 14.93 32.19 4.44
CA PRO A 627 15.19 30.83 4.89
C PRO A 627 14.07 30.24 5.76
N GLU A 628 13.23 31.08 6.36
CA GLU A 628 12.11 30.66 7.22
C GLU A 628 10.78 30.54 6.43
N CYS A 629 10.78 30.92 5.16
CA CYS A 629 9.60 30.81 4.29
C CYS A 629 9.07 29.36 4.27
N GLY A 630 7.81 29.20 4.63
CA GLY A 630 7.11 27.90 4.66
C GLY A 630 7.40 27.04 5.91
N VAL A 631 8.21 27.51 6.85
CA VAL A 631 8.38 26.83 8.15
C VAL A 631 7.08 26.96 8.95
N GLY A 632 6.53 25.84 9.41
CA GLY A 632 5.25 25.79 10.11
C GLY A 632 4.03 25.70 9.20
N GLU A 633 4.22 25.85 7.88
CA GLU A 633 3.16 25.58 6.90
C GLU A 633 2.93 24.07 6.77
N ALA A 634 1.68 23.63 6.88
CA ALA A 634 1.32 22.23 6.64
C ALA A 634 1.69 21.79 5.22
N ALA A 635 2.42 20.69 5.09
CA ALA A 635 2.79 20.17 3.78
C ALA A 635 1.57 19.60 3.05
N ASP A 636 1.36 20.03 1.80
CA ASP A 636 0.27 19.53 0.96
C ASP A 636 0.50 18.13 0.42
N LEU A 637 1.75 17.80 0.17
CA LEU A 637 2.16 16.48 -0.28
C LEU A 637 3.36 16.03 0.56
N ILE A 638 3.24 14.84 1.15
CA ILE A 638 4.39 14.14 1.75
C ILE A 638 4.56 12.82 1.01
N THR A 639 5.74 12.60 0.44
CA THR A 639 6.10 11.35 -0.23
C THR A 639 7.13 10.57 0.58
N LEU A 640 7.18 9.27 0.37
CA LEU A 640 8.13 8.36 1.02
C LEU A 640 9.28 7.95 0.10
N ASN A 641 9.30 8.49 -1.10
CA ASN A 641 10.41 8.42 -2.06
C ASN A 641 10.73 9.82 -2.58
N PRO A 642 11.95 10.06 -3.06
CA PRO A 642 12.34 11.33 -3.65
C PRO A 642 11.38 11.78 -4.75
N ILE A 643 11.15 13.09 -4.81
CA ILE A 643 10.36 13.73 -5.85
C ILE A 643 11.35 14.27 -6.90
N PHE A 644 11.48 13.59 -8.03
CA PHE A 644 12.47 13.92 -9.05
C PHE A 644 11.88 14.53 -10.32
N ASP A 645 12.70 15.31 -11.04
CA ASP A 645 12.36 15.76 -12.38
C ASP A 645 12.46 14.59 -13.36
N VAL A 646 11.35 14.29 -14.04
CA VAL A 646 11.32 13.21 -15.03
C VAL A 646 12.02 13.58 -16.34
N HIS A 647 12.34 14.86 -16.55
CA HIS A 647 13.04 15.31 -17.74
C HIS A 647 14.45 14.69 -17.78
N GLY A 648 14.76 14.00 -18.86
CA GLY A 648 16.04 13.31 -19.01
C GLY A 648 16.16 11.98 -18.29
N SER A 649 15.22 11.63 -17.39
CA SER A 649 15.09 10.27 -16.88
C SER A 649 14.63 9.34 -18.00
N ALA A 650 14.96 8.07 -17.91
CA ALA A 650 14.43 7.07 -18.83
C ALA A 650 13.23 6.32 -18.23
N TRP A 651 12.58 6.90 -17.22
CA TRP A 651 11.40 6.30 -16.60
C TRP A 651 10.30 6.08 -17.63
N VAL A 652 9.74 4.86 -17.65
CA VAL A 652 8.85 4.38 -18.72
C VAL A 652 7.58 5.22 -18.88
N PHE A 653 7.08 5.83 -17.80
CA PHE A 653 5.86 6.65 -17.80
C PHE A 653 6.14 8.17 -17.87
N ALA A 654 7.39 8.58 -18.04
CA ALA A 654 7.78 9.98 -18.02
C ALA A 654 7.01 10.89 -18.98
N ASN A 655 6.47 10.34 -20.07
CA ASN A 655 5.71 11.09 -21.08
C ASN A 655 4.21 10.85 -21.03
N ASP A 656 3.71 10.20 -19.99
CA ASP A 656 2.28 9.97 -19.82
C ASP A 656 1.60 11.20 -19.18
N ALA A 657 1.45 12.25 -19.97
CA ALA A 657 0.72 13.48 -19.63
C ALA A 657 -0.32 13.75 -20.72
N THR A 658 -1.55 14.00 -20.32
CA THR A 658 -2.73 14.10 -21.21
C THR A 658 -3.32 15.51 -21.18
N ALA A 659 -3.74 16.00 -22.34
CA ALA A 659 -4.44 17.28 -22.59
C ALA A 659 -3.61 18.56 -22.30
N TYR A 660 -2.35 18.48 -22.06
CA TYR A 660 -1.49 19.65 -21.85
C TYR A 660 -1.04 20.36 -23.14
N GLY A 661 -1.40 19.85 -24.31
CA GLY A 661 -0.97 20.42 -25.59
C GLY A 661 0.54 20.24 -25.86
N LYS A 662 1.39 20.72 -24.96
CA LYS A 662 2.86 20.53 -24.96
C LYS A 662 3.29 19.77 -23.71
N THR A 663 4.54 19.30 -23.70
CA THR A 663 5.12 18.63 -22.53
C THR A 663 5.23 19.61 -21.35
N PRO A 664 4.45 19.44 -20.26
CA PRO A 664 4.56 20.31 -19.10
C PRO A 664 5.82 19.99 -18.28
N PRO A 665 6.25 20.86 -17.37
CA PRO A 665 7.16 20.50 -16.31
C PRO A 665 6.56 19.40 -15.44
N ARG A 666 7.31 18.35 -15.10
CA ARG A 666 6.77 17.17 -14.39
C ARG A 666 7.67 16.76 -13.25
N ARG A 667 7.04 16.35 -12.16
CA ARG A 667 7.70 15.76 -11.01
C ARG A 667 7.09 14.38 -10.74
N CYS A 668 7.88 13.45 -10.23
CA CYS A 668 7.46 12.10 -9.97
C CYS A 668 8.01 11.61 -8.62
N ALA A 669 7.21 10.87 -7.89
CA ALA A 669 7.64 10.08 -6.72
C ALA A 669 7.17 8.65 -6.94
N ILE A 670 8.11 7.71 -7.06
CA ILE A 670 7.79 6.29 -7.24
C ILE A 670 7.13 5.76 -5.97
N ILE A 671 6.16 4.85 -6.14
CA ILE A 671 5.25 4.38 -5.09
C ILE A 671 4.28 5.47 -4.66
N THR A 672 3.01 5.21 -4.83
CA THR A 672 1.95 6.23 -4.62
C THR A 672 1.59 6.48 -3.16
N ALA A 673 2.22 5.77 -2.20
CA ALA A 673 2.02 6.06 -0.78
C ALA A 673 2.44 7.48 -0.43
N SER A 674 1.48 8.27 0.04
CA SER A 674 1.69 9.70 0.27
C SER A 674 0.61 10.27 1.17
N ARG A 675 0.90 11.39 1.87
CA ARG A 675 -0.12 12.24 2.49
C ARG A 675 -0.43 13.38 1.54
N LEU A 676 -1.71 13.62 1.25
CA LEU A 676 -2.17 14.74 0.44
C LEU A 676 -3.10 15.63 1.26
N SER A 677 -2.97 16.95 1.14
CA SER A 677 -3.96 17.87 1.70
C SER A 677 -5.25 17.83 0.89
N ARG A 678 -6.38 18.14 1.52
CA ARG A 678 -7.65 18.28 0.83
C ARG A 678 -7.55 19.32 -0.28
N ARG A 679 -6.89 20.47 -0.04
CA ARG A 679 -6.73 21.53 -1.04
C ARG A 679 -5.96 21.08 -2.28
N LEU A 680 -4.94 20.22 -2.12
CA LEU A 680 -4.22 19.64 -3.26
C LEU A 680 -5.10 18.65 -4.02
N LEU A 681 -5.86 17.79 -3.32
CA LEU A 681 -6.79 16.84 -3.97
C LEU A 681 -7.90 17.56 -4.75
N LEU A 682 -8.40 18.67 -4.22
CA LEU A 682 -9.39 19.52 -4.94
C LEU A 682 -8.77 20.22 -6.15
N ALA A 683 -7.52 20.67 -6.06
CA ALA A 683 -6.78 21.20 -7.20
C ALA A 683 -6.57 20.14 -8.28
N MET A 684 -6.18 18.93 -7.90
CA MET A 684 -6.07 17.79 -8.80
C MET A 684 -7.41 17.42 -9.45
N HIS A 685 -8.50 17.47 -8.67
CA HIS A 685 -9.85 17.25 -9.18
C HIS A 685 -10.21 18.31 -10.24
N GLU A 686 -9.96 19.59 -9.97
CA GLU A 686 -10.24 20.67 -10.92
C GLU A 686 -9.41 20.54 -12.20
N GLU A 687 -8.14 20.17 -12.11
CA GLU A 687 -7.27 19.88 -13.27
C GLU A 687 -7.88 18.79 -14.17
N VAL A 688 -8.38 17.71 -13.57
CA VAL A 688 -8.99 16.61 -14.35
C VAL A 688 -10.36 17.00 -14.87
N TRP A 689 -11.25 17.47 -14.00
CA TRP A 689 -12.65 17.70 -14.32
C TRP A 689 -12.84 18.87 -15.29
N ARG A 690 -12.10 19.98 -15.07
CA ARG A 690 -12.28 21.21 -15.84
C ARG A 690 -11.38 21.31 -17.06
N HIS A 691 -10.16 20.80 -16.94
CA HIS A 691 -9.12 20.94 -17.98
C HIS A 691 -8.80 19.63 -18.68
N HIS A 692 -9.30 18.49 -18.23
CA HIS A 692 -8.96 17.14 -18.66
C HIS A 692 -7.47 16.82 -18.54
N HIS A 693 -6.73 17.60 -17.73
CA HIS A 693 -5.32 17.39 -17.45
C HIS A 693 -5.14 16.21 -16.53
N THR A 694 -4.32 15.27 -16.91
CA THR A 694 -3.95 14.15 -16.04
C THR A 694 -2.59 13.58 -16.43
N MET A 695 -1.94 12.90 -15.50
CA MET A 695 -0.67 12.22 -15.69
C MET A 695 -0.74 10.85 -15.03
N PHE A 696 0.28 10.03 -15.26
CA PHE A 696 0.44 8.77 -14.55
C PHE A 696 0.43 8.96 -13.02
N SER A 697 -0.07 7.98 -12.28
CA SER A 697 -0.38 8.11 -10.84
C SER A 697 0.74 8.66 -9.98
N GLU A 698 2.00 8.30 -10.25
CA GLU A 698 3.17 8.77 -9.51
C GLU A 698 3.63 10.17 -9.91
N MET A 699 3.19 10.66 -11.09
CA MET A 699 3.54 11.99 -11.56
C MET A 699 2.50 13.05 -11.21
N PHE A 700 1.23 12.71 -11.21
CA PHE A 700 0.17 13.71 -11.17
C PHE A 700 0.18 14.53 -9.87
N PRO A 701 0.19 13.94 -8.67
CA PRO A 701 0.19 14.71 -7.42
C PRO A 701 1.39 15.66 -7.28
N PRO A 702 2.66 15.22 -7.47
CA PRO A 702 3.79 16.12 -7.33
C PRO A 702 3.88 17.14 -8.48
N SER A 703 3.37 16.83 -9.68
CA SER A 703 3.34 17.80 -10.77
C SER A 703 2.31 18.89 -10.54
N VAL A 704 1.11 18.56 -10.06
CA VAL A 704 0.10 19.56 -9.70
C VAL A 704 0.59 20.45 -8.55
N ALA A 705 1.22 19.84 -7.54
CA ALA A 705 1.86 20.62 -6.48
C ALA A 705 2.92 21.60 -7.01
N PHE A 706 3.71 21.16 -7.99
CA PHE A 706 4.76 21.95 -8.63
C PHE A 706 4.19 23.10 -9.47
N HIS A 707 3.12 22.85 -10.24
CA HIS A 707 2.51 23.85 -11.11
C HIS A 707 1.84 24.97 -10.32
N HIS A 708 1.17 24.64 -9.22
CA HIS A 708 0.32 25.57 -8.47
C HIS A 708 0.94 26.01 -7.13
N GLY A 709 2.20 25.69 -6.87
CA GLY A 709 2.94 26.17 -5.71
C GLY A 709 2.56 25.55 -4.37
N PHE A 710 1.96 24.36 -4.35
CA PHE A 710 1.70 23.64 -3.11
C PHE A 710 3.00 23.09 -2.49
N LYS A 711 3.05 23.00 -1.17
CA LYS A 711 4.22 22.52 -0.44
C LYS A 711 4.32 21.00 -0.53
N ALA A 712 5.29 20.50 -1.31
CA ALA A 712 5.58 19.07 -1.45
C ALA A 712 6.90 18.71 -0.79
N VAL A 713 6.91 17.66 0.04
CA VAL A 713 8.05 17.25 0.86
C VAL A 713 8.31 15.76 0.70
N TYR A 714 9.53 15.38 0.37
CA TYR A 714 10.01 14.02 0.53
C TYR A 714 10.48 13.80 1.97
N ALA A 715 9.92 12.80 2.64
CA ALA A 715 10.29 12.41 4.00
C ALA A 715 11.28 11.23 3.96
N PRO A 716 12.57 11.44 4.27
CA PRO A 716 13.60 10.41 4.19
C PRO A 716 13.54 9.47 5.40
N HIS A 717 12.52 8.60 5.43
CA HIS A 717 12.34 7.57 6.44
C HIS A 717 13.47 6.52 6.42
N PRO A 718 13.68 5.76 7.51
CA PRO A 718 14.74 4.76 7.58
C PRO A 718 14.58 3.65 6.53
N VAL A 719 15.59 3.44 5.70
CA VAL A 719 15.69 2.35 4.73
C VAL A 719 17.00 1.62 4.96
N TYR A 720 16.91 0.32 5.08
CA TYR A 720 18.03 -0.59 5.29
C TYR A 720 18.37 -1.33 4.00
N LEU A 721 19.64 -1.61 3.81
CA LEU A 721 20.15 -2.39 2.67
C LEU A 721 20.67 -3.75 3.17
N ASP A 722 20.51 -4.79 2.38
CA ASP A 722 20.87 -6.16 2.70
C ASP A 722 22.37 -6.44 2.67
N ARG A 723 23.19 -5.45 2.31
CA ARG A 723 24.59 -5.61 1.98
C ARG A 723 25.48 -4.61 2.69
N ALA A 724 26.73 -5.06 2.89
CA ALA A 724 27.82 -4.25 3.38
C ALA A 724 28.42 -3.39 2.25
N TRP A 725 27.74 -2.34 1.83
CA TRP A 725 28.24 -1.40 0.82
C TRP A 725 29.56 -0.76 1.25
N ASP A 726 30.56 -0.80 0.39
CA ASP A 726 31.90 -0.29 0.70
C ASP A 726 32.44 0.65 -0.42
N PRO A 727 32.79 1.90 -0.08
CA PRO A 727 32.49 2.61 1.18
C PRO A 727 31.02 2.92 1.32
N LEU A 728 30.42 2.63 2.46
CA LEU A 728 28.96 2.74 2.67
C LEU A 728 28.39 4.08 2.18
N GLY A 729 28.95 5.20 2.60
CA GLY A 729 28.42 6.52 2.26
C GLY A 729 28.49 6.83 0.76
N SER A 730 29.68 6.87 0.20
CA SER A 730 29.91 7.30 -1.20
C SER A 730 29.43 6.28 -2.22
N ALA A 731 29.48 4.97 -1.92
CA ALA A 731 28.97 3.95 -2.82
C ALA A 731 27.43 4.02 -2.93
N VAL A 732 26.74 4.23 -1.80
CA VAL A 732 25.29 4.41 -1.78
C VAL A 732 24.90 5.73 -2.47
N ASP A 733 25.58 6.85 -2.18
CA ASP A 733 25.30 8.13 -2.82
C ASP A 733 25.47 8.07 -4.34
N LYS A 734 26.55 7.44 -4.81
CA LYS A 734 26.80 7.27 -6.24
C LYS A 734 25.66 6.52 -6.95
N VAL A 735 25.13 5.48 -6.32
CA VAL A 735 24.08 4.65 -6.93
C VAL A 735 22.72 5.28 -6.75
N PHE A 736 22.40 5.83 -5.58
CA PHE A 736 21.05 6.30 -5.26
C PHE A 736 20.82 7.77 -5.69
N ASN A 737 21.83 8.62 -5.66
CA ASN A 737 21.74 10.03 -6.06
C ASN A 737 22.47 10.35 -7.36
N GLY A 738 23.13 9.36 -8.00
CA GLY A 738 24.02 9.64 -9.13
C GLY A 738 25.27 10.42 -8.73
N GLY A 739 25.60 10.51 -7.44
CA GLY A 739 26.66 11.31 -6.87
C GLY A 739 26.30 12.80 -6.75
N ARG A 740 27.30 13.62 -6.51
CA ARG A 740 27.17 15.05 -6.23
C ARG A 740 26.39 15.85 -7.28
N ASP A 741 26.73 15.65 -8.57
CA ASP A 741 26.28 16.52 -9.66
C ASP A 741 24.99 16.05 -10.34
N HIS A 742 24.34 15.05 -9.76
CA HIS A 742 23.13 14.43 -10.29
C HIS A 742 22.03 14.28 -9.24
N SER A 743 20.97 13.59 -9.59
CA SER A 743 19.83 13.28 -8.72
C SER A 743 19.44 11.81 -8.83
N THR A 744 18.36 11.44 -8.17
CA THR A 744 17.82 10.06 -8.21
C THR A 744 17.34 9.60 -9.59
N SER A 745 17.22 10.51 -10.57
CA SER A 745 16.87 10.20 -11.96
C SER A 745 18.06 10.19 -12.93
N ALA A 746 19.27 10.40 -12.43
CA ALA A 746 20.48 10.37 -13.26
C ALA A 746 20.76 8.99 -13.85
N VAL A 747 21.62 8.92 -14.86
CA VAL A 747 22.04 7.66 -15.47
C VAL A 747 22.65 6.72 -14.41
N GLY A 748 22.11 5.54 -14.29
CA GLY A 748 22.53 4.53 -13.31
C GLY A 748 21.95 4.70 -11.90
N SER A 749 21.08 5.66 -11.68
CA SER A 749 20.34 5.87 -10.42
C SER A 749 19.06 5.02 -10.38
N PRO A 750 18.32 4.96 -9.26
CA PRO A 750 17.12 4.14 -9.13
C PRO A 750 16.06 4.37 -10.20
N PHE A 751 15.91 5.60 -10.68
CA PHE A 751 14.85 5.99 -11.60
C PHE A 751 15.31 6.17 -13.05
N ASP A 752 16.50 5.67 -13.39
CA ASP A 752 16.96 5.55 -14.77
C ASP A 752 16.61 4.19 -15.35
N LEU A 753 15.52 4.09 -16.11
CA LEU A 753 15.04 2.82 -16.67
C LEU A 753 16.07 2.08 -17.54
N ARG A 754 16.99 2.78 -18.18
CA ARG A 754 18.06 2.16 -18.99
C ARG A 754 18.99 1.30 -18.12
N ASN A 755 19.11 1.66 -16.87
CA ASN A 755 19.99 1.02 -15.90
C ASN A 755 19.36 1.08 -14.50
N GLU A 756 18.03 0.96 -14.47
CA GLU A 756 17.24 0.97 -13.24
C GLU A 756 17.76 -0.08 -12.29
N HIS A 757 18.32 0.39 -11.23
CA HIS A 757 18.73 -0.48 -10.15
C HIS A 757 17.50 -0.73 -9.29
N ASN A 758 16.79 -1.79 -9.64
CA ASN A 758 15.84 -2.38 -8.74
C ASN A 758 16.58 -2.78 -7.48
N HIS A 759 16.48 -1.96 -6.44
CA HIS A 759 17.12 -2.26 -5.17
C HIS A 759 16.39 -3.38 -4.46
N LYS A 760 16.45 -4.55 -5.06
CA LYS A 760 15.87 -5.78 -4.51
C LYS A 760 16.35 -6.08 -3.10
N GLY A 761 17.52 -5.54 -2.74
CA GLY A 761 18.12 -5.62 -1.41
C GLY A 761 17.76 -4.48 -0.45
N ALA A 762 16.83 -3.57 -0.78
CA ALA A 762 16.36 -2.53 0.14
C ALA A 762 15.11 -2.98 0.91
N THR A 763 14.87 -2.43 2.09
CA THR A 763 13.62 -2.67 2.83
C THR A 763 12.43 -1.93 2.24
N TRP A 764 12.69 -0.91 1.43
CA TRP A 764 11.67 -0.06 0.81
C TRP A 764 12.01 0.20 -0.65
N TYR A 765 11.32 -0.51 -1.54
CA TYR A 765 11.33 -0.25 -2.98
C TYR A 765 10.13 -0.96 -3.64
N PHE A 766 9.76 -0.61 -4.87
CA PHE A 766 8.56 -1.18 -5.51
C PHE A 766 8.65 -2.68 -5.80
N ASN A 767 9.86 -3.23 -5.96
CA ASN A 767 10.09 -4.65 -6.24
C ASN A 767 11.18 -5.28 -5.35
N SER A 768 11.30 -4.84 -4.09
CA SER A 768 12.24 -5.44 -3.15
C SER A 768 11.94 -6.91 -2.91
N GLU A 769 12.99 -7.74 -2.96
CA GLU A 769 12.95 -9.15 -2.54
C GLU A 769 13.34 -9.28 -1.06
N PHE A 770 14.21 -8.39 -0.60
CA PHE A 770 14.71 -8.40 0.77
C PHE A 770 13.62 -8.05 1.80
N ALA A 771 12.73 -7.11 1.49
CA ALA A 771 11.62 -6.76 2.36
C ALA A 771 10.78 -7.98 2.75
N GLY A 772 10.37 -8.79 1.78
CA GLY A 772 9.60 -10.01 2.02
C GLY A 772 10.38 -11.09 2.77
N LEU A 773 11.67 -11.28 2.46
CA LEU A 773 12.54 -12.22 3.20
C LEU A 773 12.62 -11.81 4.68
N LEU A 774 12.92 -10.54 4.94
CA LEU A 774 13.09 -10.01 6.30
C LEU A 774 11.79 -10.09 7.09
N TRP A 775 10.67 -9.73 6.47
CA TRP A 775 9.34 -9.78 7.07
C TRP A 775 8.95 -11.20 7.51
N ARG A 776 9.07 -12.19 6.62
CA ARG A 776 8.76 -13.58 6.95
C ARG A 776 9.68 -14.13 8.04
N ARG A 777 10.97 -13.74 8.03
CA ARG A 777 11.91 -14.09 9.11
C ARG A 777 11.47 -13.50 10.44
N TRP A 778 11.07 -12.24 10.45
CA TRP A 778 10.60 -11.56 11.65
C TRP A 778 9.30 -12.19 12.18
N LEU A 779 8.42 -12.67 11.32
CA LEU A 779 7.22 -13.43 11.69
C LEU A 779 7.53 -14.84 12.28
N GLY A 780 8.78 -15.27 12.29
CA GLY A 780 9.21 -16.56 12.86
C GLY A 780 9.23 -17.71 11.85
N TYR A 781 9.06 -17.44 10.55
CA TYR A 781 9.14 -18.47 9.53
C TYR A 781 10.59 -18.75 9.11
N ALA A 782 10.90 -20.02 8.86
CA ALA A 782 12.15 -20.40 8.24
C ALA A 782 12.18 -19.92 6.78
N GLN A 783 13.24 -19.23 6.39
CA GLN A 783 13.38 -18.69 5.04
C GLN A 783 14.73 -19.07 4.45
N ARG A 784 14.74 -19.41 3.17
CA ARG A 784 15.98 -19.64 2.44
C ARG A 784 16.57 -18.27 2.03
N ASP A 785 17.82 -18.04 2.43
CA ASP A 785 18.55 -16.83 2.02
C ASP A 785 19.11 -17.02 0.61
N THR A 786 18.49 -16.39 -0.36
CA THR A 786 18.90 -16.43 -1.76
C THR A 786 19.92 -15.36 -2.13
N ARG A 787 20.40 -14.57 -1.16
CA ARG A 787 21.43 -13.56 -1.38
C ARG A 787 22.80 -14.22 -1.60
N GLY A 788 23.55 -13.70 -2.55
CA GLY A 788 24.88 -14.18 -2.85
C GLY A 788 24.93 -15.36 -3.84
N LYS A 789 26.13 -15.82 -4.15
CA LYS A 789 26.40 -16.87 -5.14
C LYS A 789 25.61 -18.17 -4.89
N ASP A 790 25.57 -18.59 -3.63
CA ASP A 790 24.91 -19.85 -3.25
C ASP A 790 23.38 -19.81 -3.45
N GLY A 791 22.79 -18.61 -3.44
CA GLY A 791 21.37 -18.44 -3.73
C GLY A 791 20.95 -18.76 -5.17
N HIS A 792 21.89 -18.75 -6.12
CA HIS A 792 21.64 -19.08 -7.52
C HIS A 792 21.65 -20.58 -7.82
N ARG A 793 22.06 -21.38 -6.85
CA ARG A 793 22.04 -22.85 -6.97
C ARG A 793 20.61 -23.36 -6.79
N LYS A 794 20.25 -24.41 -7.48
CA LYS A 794 18.98 -25.11 -7.28
C LYS A 794 18.88 -25.60 -5.83
N GLY A 795 17.87 -25.11 -5.11
CA GLY A 795 17.78 -25.40 -3.67
C GLY A 795 18.86 -24.73 -2.81
N GLY A 796 19.72 -23.86 -3.38
CA GLY A 796 20.83 -23.22 -2.70
C GLY A 796 20.44 -22.12 -1.71
N GLY A 797 21.45 -21.64 -0.99
CA GLY A 797 21.28 -20.62 0.05
C GLY A 797 21.03 -21.20 1.44
N LYS A 798 21.47 -20.46 2.45
CA LYS A 798 21.34 -20.84 3.85
C LYS A 798 19.90 -20.71 4.31
N ILE A 799 19.39 -21.67 5.08
CA ILE A 799 18.12 -21.53 5.76
C ILE A 799 18.32 -20.68 7.00
N LEU A 800 17.48 -19.67 7.14
CA LEU A 800 17.50 -18.73 8.25
C LEU A 800 16.21 -18.86 9.05
N GLY A 801 16.34 -19.01 10.36
CA GLY A 801 15.27 -18.93 11.35
C GLY A 801 14.27 -20.08 11.37
N GLY A 802 13.03 -19.74 11.69
CA GLY A 802 12.02 -20.69 12.12
C GLY A 802 12.12 -21.01 13.62
N LYS A 803 11.03 -21.52 14.20
CA LYS A 803 10.91 -21.81 15.63
C LYS A 803 12.10 -22.57 16.20
N ARG A 804 12.49 -23.67 15.55
CA ARG A 804 13.63 -24.51 16.00
C ARG A 804 14.96 -23.72 16.07
N ALA A 805 15.17 -22.82 15.12
CA ALA A 805 16.38 -21.98 15.12
C ALA A 805 16.32 -20.91 16.21
N GLU A 806 15.14 -20.36 16.48
CA GLU A 806 14.95 -19.36 17.54
C GLU A 806 15.06 -19.92 18.96
N GLU A 807 14.67 -21.19 19.14
CA GLU A 807 14.67 -21.89 20.43
C GLU A 807 15.99 -22.61 20.76
N SER A 808 16.94 -22.67 19.84
CA SER A 808 18.23 -23.30 20.12
C SER A 808 19.04 -22.50 21.17
N ASP A 809 19.82 -23.20 21.96
CA ASP A 809 20.62 -22.58 23.04
C ASP A 809 21.66 -21.57 22.52
N GLU A 810 22.18 -21.80 21.32
CA GLU A 810 23.15 -20.95 20.63
C GLU A 810 22.50 -19.80 19.87
N SER A 811 21.16 -19.72 19.87
CA SER A 811 20.38 -18.74 19.12
C SER A 811 20.25 -17.43 19.88
N SER A 812 20.21 -16.33 19.12
CA SER A 812 19.85 -15.00 19.67
C SER A 812 18.36 -14.85 19.97
N GLY A 813 17.54 -15.89 19.81
CA GLY A 813 16.10 -15.87 20.06
C GLY A 813 15.28 -15.28 18.92
N ARG A 814 14.02 -14.91 19.20
CA ARG A 814 13.13 -14.25 18.22
C ARG A 814 13.75 -12.99 17.68
N MET A 815 13.60 -12.77 16.36
CA MET A 815 14.08 -11.55 15.72
C MET A 815 13.38 -10.32 16.31
N CYS A 816 14.18 -9.33 16.64
CA CYS A 816 13.73 -8.03 17.12
C CYS A 816 14.29 -6.94 16.20
N LEU A 817 13.46 -6.05 15.70
CA LEU A 817 13.86 -5.03 14.74
C LEU A 817 13.40 -3.64 15.21
N ARG A 818 14.21 -2.61 14.92
CA ARG A 818 13.81 -1.22 15.07
C ARG A 818 12.58 -0.92 14.20
N SER A 819 11.93 0.21 14.41
CA SER A 819 10.80 0.65 13.61
C SER A 819 11.24 1.11 12.21
N PHE A 820 10.72 0.52 11.17
CA PHE A 820 10.86 0.98 9.78
C PHE A 820 9.79 0.38 8.88
N LEU A 821 9.59 0.99 7.73
CA LEU A 821 8.67 0.50 6.69
C LEU A 821 9.31 -0.63 5.88
N VAL A 822 8.51 -1.63 5.53
CA VAL A 822 8.87 -2.70 4.59
C VAL A 822 7.85 -2.76 3.44
N HIS A 823 8.36 -2.81 2.22
CA HIS A 823 7.56 -2.85 0.99
C HIS A 823 8.37 -3.41 -0.18
N PRO A 824 7.77 -4.26 -1.02
CA PRO A 824 6.42 -4.81 -0.92
C PRO A 824 6.37 -6.13 -0.15
N ILE A 825 5.26 -6.38 0.54
CA ILE A 825 4.97 -7.66 1.18
C ILE A 825 3.89 -8.37 0.37
N LYS A 826 4.31 -9.22 -0.55
CA LYS A 826 3.40 -9.96 -1.46
C LYS A 826 2.93 -11.28 -0.85
N PHE A 827 3.77 -11.91 -0.04
CA PHE A 827 3.50 -13.18 0.64
C PHE A 827 4.01 -13.07 2.07
N GLU A 828 3.22 -13.49 3.02
CA GLU A 828 3.55 -13.40 4.43
C GLU A 828 3.87 -14.77 5.04
N ALA A 829 3.15 -15.82 4.65
CA ALA A 829 3.42 -17.18 5.08
C ALA A 829 4.06 -18.04 3.96
N PRO A 830 4.86 -19.07 4.29
CA PRO A 830 5.54 -19.90 3.31
C PRO A 830 4.63 -20.71 2.39
N ASP A 831 3.40 -21.01 2.84
CA ASP A 831 2.40 -21.82 2.14
C ASP A 831 1.44 -20.96 1.29
N GLU A 832 1.54 -19.64 1.36
CA GLU A 832 0.79 -18.77 0.47
C GLU A 832 1.23 -18.98 -0.97
N LYS A 833 0.28 -19.31 -1.84
CA LYS A 833 0.56 -19.52 -3.26
C LYS A 833 0.86 -18.19 -3.93
N LYS A 834 1.97 -18.20 -4.65
CA LYS A 834 2.37 -17.07 -5.51
C LYS A 834 1.33 -16.77 -6.58
#